data_12498fa08d308f6c432b404e60039212
#
_entry.id   12498fa08d308f6c432b404e60039212
#
_cell.length_a   1.000
_cell.length_b   1.000
_cell.length_c   1.000
_cell.angle_alpha   90.00
_cell.angle_beta   90.00
_cell.angle_gamma   90.00
#
_symmetry.space_group_name_H-M   'P 1'
#
loop_
_entity.id
_entity.type
_entity.pdbx_description
1 polymer ?
#
loop_
_entity_poly.entity_id
_entity_poly.type
_entity_poly.pdbx_seq_one_letter_code
_entity_poly.pdbx_strand_id
1 'polypeptide(L)'
;DNTNPTPTVTITPTTPAWGKGVYSAGDNPGFDVRVEDPVVNDAYSGLKTITYRIVNGTTGYTESGTLANLAKETHQQVWTGHVNINPNQFYSNDVQVSVYAEDWSTNSATSQTATLKVDNKAPIVSFSFDKSDVHNGKYYKNDKTLTITVDERNFDPSYLPRVTSTTGGGYSISGWSHNGEIHTATVTFSGDSDYTVSYDCYDLAGNKSNTENLEEFTVDKTVPVIKVSYNNNSALNGNYYKAARTATITVTEHNFDPSKITVSTTASAGGAPGVSGWSNNGDTHTANVVFNHDADYTFTVSGFDLAENKAADYAQDKFTVDLKNPEVKITGVKDKSANNGTVAPHISISDTNFITSGVKVTLKGANRGDVKIDSLANITSSATGMNVIFKDFPEGMDDIYTLTAKVTDKAGNETTSSITFSVNRDGSTYEIGSSTKALIDKKYTNKPQDLEITEINVDDLTTIEITYSLDGKVVTLKEGEDYTITKSGEDGQWKKYVYKIKASCFEKEGNYVINIYSEDAAHNSTTNKTKAKTIEFTVDKTAPTMVVSNLADRGRYKENTHEFTLNVKDNIYLAYVEVYLDGELFKRFEEDEIAQLNGELLVDIASSNQYQTIELVSCDKAGNISKEVYDPETNKQVPASYKVLVTQNSFVQFINNTPLLISVIVIFVAIIVLIIVLVKRKKDKQK
;
A
#
# COMPACT_ATOMS: atom_id res chain seq x y z
N ASP A 1 -29.84 -9.05 -114.11
CA ASP A 1 -29.17 -7.97 -113.32
C ASP A 1 -27.68 -8.29 -113.21
N ASN A 2 -26.85 -7.66 -114.06
CA ASN A 2 -25.39 -7.93 -114.04
C ASN A 2 -24.59 -6.93 -113.20
N THR A 3 -25.21 -6.16 -112.38
CA THR A 3 -24.58 -5.11 -111.51
C THR A 3 -25.13 -5.12 -110.12
N ASN A 4 -25.47 -6.28 -109.60
CA ASN A 4 -26.05 -6.34 -108.25
C ASN A 4 -25.00 -6.19 -107.19
N PRO A 5 -25.31 -5.40 -106.18
CA PRO A 5 -24.51 -5.33 -104.99
C PRO A 5 -24.56 -6.65 -104.22
N THR A 6 -23.45 -7.00 -103.62
CA THR A 6 -23.41 -8.13 -102.65
C THR A 6 -24.23 -7.80 -101.42
N PRO A 7 -24.93 -8.78 -100.89
CA PRO A 7 -25.63 -8.57 -99.61
C PRO A 7 -24.74 -7.98 -98.52
N THR A 8 -25.28 -7.08 -97.74
CA THR A 8 -24.59 -6.56 -96.61
C THR A 8 -24.98 -7.37 -95.34
N VAL A 9 -24.01 -7.96 -94.68
CA VAL A 9 -24.22 -8.76 -93.45
C VAL A 9 -23.66 -8.09 -92.26
N THR A 10 -24.55 -7.77 -91.32
CA THR A 10 -24.15 -7.17 -89.98
C THR A 10 -24.42 -8.20 -88.90
N ILE A 11 -23.44 -8.41 -88.03
CA ILE A 11 -23.54 -9.25 -86.85
C ILE A 11 -23.36 -8.32 -85.67
N THR A 12 -24.33 -8.37 -84.74
CA THR A 12 -24.25 -7.63 -83.46
C THR A 12 -24.30 -8.64 -82.27
N PRO A 13 -23.21 -8.90 -81.63
CA PRO A 13 -23.22 -9.78 -80.50
C PRO A 13 -24.21 -9.22 -79.39
N THR A 14 -24.87 -10.13 -78.68
CA THR A 14 -25.62 -9.77 -77.46
C THR A 14 -24.67 -9.19 -76.43
N THR A 15 -25.18 -8.55 -75.41
CA THR A 15 -24.37 -7.98 -74.33
C THR A 15 -24.40 -8.94 -73.15
N PRO A 16 -23.26 -9.37 -72.59
CA PRO A 16 -23.24 -10.20 -71.38
C PRO A 16 -23.81 -9.42 -70.15
N ALA A 17 -24.60 -10.09 -69.36
CA ALA A 17 -25.28 -9.47 -68.22
C ALA A 17 -24.27 -8.96 -67.16
N TRP A 18 -23.16 -9.63 -66.99
CA TRP A 18 -22.08 -9.23 -66.03
C TRP A 18 -21.26 -8.00 -66.50
N GLY A 19 -21.41 -7.62 -67.79
CA GLY A 19 -20.82 -6.38 -68.29
C GLY A 19 -19.29 -6.39 -68.50
N LYS A 20 -18.58 -7.53 -68.28
CA LYS A 20 -17.11 -7.66 -68.45
C LYS A 20 -16.69 -8.32 -69.75
N GLY A 21 -17.61 -8.45 -70.74
CA GLY A 21 -17.34 -8.92 -72.07
C GLY A 21 -17.16 -10.44 -72.21
N VAL A 22 -17.51 -11.22 -71.22
CA VAL A 22 -17.52 -12.68 -71.21
C VAL A 22 -18.94 -13.14 -70.88
N TYR A 23 -19.49 -14.10 -71.62
CA TYR A 23 -20.81 -14.64 -71.43
C TYR A 23 -20.81 -15.89 -70.56
N SER A 24 -21.66 -15.92 -69.54
CA SER A 24 -21.98 -17.13 -68.80
C SER A 24 -23.04 -17.99 -69.53
N ALA A 25 -23.29 -19.15 -68.99
CA ALA A 25 -24.38 -19.98 -69.47
C ALA A 25 -25.78 -19.32 -69.36
N GLY A 26 -25.94 -18.50 -68.34
CA GLY A 26 -27.20 -17.78 -68.03
C GLY A 26 -27.44 -16.57 -68.94
N ASP A 27 -26.45 -16.06 -69.64
CA ASP A 27 -26.54 -14.89 -70.51
C ASP A 27 -27.19 -15.19 -71.87
N ASN A 28 -27.39 -16.47 -72.22
CA ASN A 28 -27.82 -16.89 -73.49
C ASN A 28 -26.95 -16.25 -74.59
N PRO A 29 -25.65 -16.60 -74.65
CA PRO A 29 -24.74 -15.99 -75.60
C PRO A 29 -25.26 -16.17 -77.04
N GLY A 30 -25.14 -15.13 -77.83
CA GLY A 30 -25.64 -15.16 -79.20
C GLY A 30 -25.33 -13.87 -79.97
N PHE A 31 -25.90 -13.76 -81.07
CA PHE A 31 -25.73 -12.57 -81.90
C PHE A 31 -27.00 -12.30 -82.76
N ASP A 32 -27.30 -11.05 -82.89
CA ASP A 32 -28.33 -10.60 -83.85
C ASP A 32 -27.72 -10.46 -85.21
N VAL A 33 -28.43 -10.90 -86.19
CA VAL A 33 -28.04 -10.90 -87.61
C VAL A 33 -29.00 -9.97 -88.33
N ARG A 34 -28.44 -9.07 -89.06
CA ARG A 34 -29.16 -8.27 -90.03
C ARG A 34 -28.50 -8.44 -91.40
N VAL A 35 -29.26 -8.91 -92.38
CA VAL A 35 -28.82 -9.04 -93.74
C VAL A 35 -29.68 -8.15 -94.64
N GLU A 36 -29.05 -7.41 -95.49
CA GLU A 36 -29.70 -6.51 -96.43
C GLU A 36 -29.17 -6.70 -97.81
N ASP A 37 -30.09 -6.89 -98.78
CA ASP A 37 -29.75 -6.81 -100.18
C ASP A 37 -29.89 -5.34 -100.63
N PRO A 38 -28.77 -4.66 -100.90
CA PRO A 38 -28.79 -3.21 -101.12
C PRO A 38 -29.52 -2.89 -102.45
N VAL A 39 -30.28 -1.77 -102.39
CA VAL A 39 -30.95 -1.25 -103.60
C VAL A 39 -29.98 -0.48 -104.46
N VAL A 40 -29.86 -0.86 -105.73
CA VAL A 40 -29.09 -0.13 -106.75
C VAL A 40 -29.96 0.14 -107.95
N ASN A 41 -30.06 1.40 -108.32
CA ASN A 41 -30.95 1.84 -109.45
C ASN A 41 -32.42 1.39 -109.26
N ASP A 42 -32.94 1.53 -108.05
CA ASP A 42 -34.29 1.13 -107.66
C ASP A 42 -34.61 -0.38 -107.82
N ALA A 43 -33.57 -1.24 -107.92
CA ALA A 43 -33.75 -2.68 -108.01
C ALA A 43 -32.85 -3.45 -107.01
N TYR A 44 -33.38 -4.56 -106.55
CA TYR A 44 -32.65 -5.59 -105.76
C TYR A 44 -33.22 -6.96 -106.08
N SER A 45 -32.42 -8.05 -105.93
CA SER A 45 -32.84 -9.41 -106.30
C SER A 45 -33.64 -10.10 -105.15
N GLY A 46 -33.50 -9.67 -104.01
CA GLY A 46 -34.00 -10.29 -102.78
C GLY A 46 -33.09 -11.40 -102.26
N LEU A 47 -33.04 -11.48 -100.93
CA LEU A 47 -32.25 -12.46 -100.21
C LEU A 47 -32.75 -13.89 -100.50
N LYS A 48 -31.85 -14.86 -100.58
CA LYS A 48 -32.13 -16.27 -100.91
C LYS A 48 -31.82 -17.19 -99.76
N THR A 49 -30.56 -17.22 -99.33
CA THR A 49 -30.12 -18.13 -98.29
C THR A 49 -29.22 -17.39 -97.33
N ILE A 50 -29.49 -17.62 -96.07
CA ILE A 50 -28.65 -17.08 -94.98
C ILE A 50 -28.26 -18.27 -94.11
N THR A 51 -26.95 -18.42 -93.90
CA THR A 51 -26.39 -19.49 -93.06
C THR A 51 -25.40 -18.90 -92.09
N TYR A 52 -25.25 -19.58 -91.00
CA TYR A 52 -24.26 -19.19 -89.95
C TYR A 52 -23.23 -20.29 -89.76
N ARG A 53 -22.08 -19.89 -89.31
CA ARG A 53 -21.00 -20.79 -88.84
C ARG A 53 -20.45 -20.23 -87.54
N ILE A 54 -20.41 -21.11 -86.59
CA ILE A 54 -19.75 -20.85 -85.29
C ILE A 54 -18.61 -21.78 -85.13
N VAL A 55 -17.44 -21.28 -84.72
CA VAL A 55 -16.22 -22.07 -84.48
C VAL A 55 -15.73 -21.84 -83.12
N ASN A 56 -15.53 -22.90 -82.35
CA ASN A 56 -14.79 -22.85 -81.09
C ASN A 56 -13.28 -22.88 -81.49
N GLY A 57 -12.63 -21.71 -81.35
CA GLY A 57 -11.23 -21.55 -81.71
C GLY A 57 -10.26 -22.40 -80.88
N THR A 58 -10.69 -22.79 -79.66
CA THR A 58 -9.89 -23.61 -78.72
C THR A 58 -9.95 -25.08 -79.12
N THR A 59 -11.13 -25.61 -79.40
CA THR A 59 -11.33 -27.07 -79.68
C THR A 59 -11.44 -27.41 -81.13
N GLY A 60 -11.64 -26.41 -82.02
CA GLY A 60 -11.92 -26.59 -83.43
C GLY A 60 -13.36 -27.08 -83.69
N TYR A 61 -14.17 -27.26 -82.68
CA TYR A 61 -15.58 -27.64 -82.85
C TYR A 61 -16.29 -26.62 -83.71
N THR A 62 -17.09 -27.06 -84.69
CA THR A 62 -17.82 -26.20 -85.62
C THR A 62 -19.28 -26.58 -85.66
N GLU A 63 -20.14 -25.58 -85.58
CA GLU A 63 -21.57 -25.65 -85.79
C GLU A 63 -21.95 -24.74 -86.96
N SER A 64 -22.80 -25.22 -87.87
CA SER A 64 -23.33 -24.37 -88.90
C SER A 64 -24.79 -24.74 -89.15
N GLY A 65 -25.56 -23.78 -89.58
CA GLY A 65 -26.98 -23.96 -89.83
C GLY A 65 -27.55 -22.94 -90.79
N THR A 66 -28.69 -23.24 -91.28
CA THR A 66 -29.46 -22.34 -92.16
C THR A 66 -30.37 -21.49 -91.29
N LEU A 67 -30.24 -20.17 -91.37
CA LEU A 67 -31.11 -19.22 -90.73
C LEU A 67 -32.38 -18.93 -91.53
N ALA A 68 -32.23 -18.84 -92.83
CA ALA A 68 -33.34 -18.62 -93.71
C ALA A 68 -33.07 -19.21 -95.13
N ASN A 69 -34.13 -19.78 -95.72
CA ASN A 69 -34.25 -20.06 -97.11
C ASN A 69 -35.51 -19.30 -97.56
N LEU A 70 -35.33 -18.22 -98.27
CA LEU A 70 -36.37 -17.29 -98.68
C LEU A 70 -36.84 -17.58 -100.07
N ALA A 71 -38.15 -17.59 -100.30
CA ALA A 71 -38.72 -17.79 -101.61
C ALA A 71 -38.45 -16.56 -102.50
N LYS A 72 -38.19 -16.80 -103.80
CA LYS A 72 -37.89 -15.74 -104.75
C LYS A 72 -39.00 -14.69 -104.80
N GLU A 73 -40.23 -15.19 -104.70
CA GLU A 73 -41.47 -14.38 -104.81
C GLU A 73 -41.65 -13.41 -103.65
N THR A 74 -40.94 -13.59 -102.52
CA THR A 74 -41.02 -12.68 -101.38
C THR A 74 -40.25 -11.38 -101.61
N HIS A 75 -39.29 -11.37 -102.53
CA HIS A 75 -38.43 -10.22 -102.75
C HIS A 75 -37.96 -9.59 -101.42
N GLN A 76 -37.51 -10.45 -100.47
CA GLN A 76 -37.09 -10.02 -99.15
C GLN A 76 -35.82 -9.20 -99.24
N GLN A 77 -35.91 -7.91 -99.00
CA GLN A 77 -34.77 -6.99 -99.01
C GLN A 77 -33.90 -7.09 -97.74
N VAL A 78 -34.58 -7.12 -96.63
CA VAL A 78 -33.91 -7.12 -95.30
C VAL A 78 -34.40 -8.34 -94.51
N TRP A 79 -33.51 -9.07 -94.00
CA TRP A 79 -33.81 -10.14 -93.04
C TRP A 79 -33.10 -9.89 -91.72
N THR A 80 -33.78 -10.20 -90.64
CA THR A 80 -33.21 -10.15 -89.27
C THR A 80 -33.51 -11.45 -88.55
N GLY A 81 -32.57 -11.89 -87.74
CA GLY A 81 -32.74 -13.07 -86.92
C GLY A 81 -31.73 -13.10 -85.78
N HIS A 82 -31.80 -14.13 -85.00
CA HIS A 82 -30.94 -14.32 -83.82
C HIS A 82 -30.31 -15.74 -83.92
N VAL A 83 -29.05 -15.86 -83.52
CA VAL A 83 -28.35 -17.12 -83.39
C VAL A 83 -27.96 -17.27 -81.91
N ASN A 84 -28.41 -18.35 -81.30
CA ASN A 84 -28.00 -18.73 -80.00
C ASN A 84 -26.72 -19.57 -80.08
N ILE A 85 -25.83 -19.36 -79.11
CA ILE A 85 -24.57 -20.15 -78.94
C ILE A 85 -24.74 -21.05 -77.74
N ASN A 86 -24.56 -22.37 -77.95
CA ASN A 86 -24.60 -23.30 -76.85
C ASN A 86 -23.34 -23.14 -75.96
N PRO A 87 -23.42 -22.61 -74.74
CA PRO A 87 -22.23 -22.34 -73.97
C PRO A 87 -21.49 -23.58 -73.49
N ASN A 88 -22.12 -24.75 -73.50
CA ASN A 88 -21.44 -26.01 -73.16
C ASN A 88 -20.53 -26.54 -74.30
N GLN A 89 -20.91 -26.26 -75.56
CA GLN A 89 -20.13 -26.68 -76.76
C GLN A 89 -19.09 -25.62 -77.11
N PHE A 90 -19.40 -24.38 -76.89
CA PHE A 90 -18.58 -23.24 -77.26
C PHE A 90 -17.89 -22.58 -76.03
N TYR A 91 -17.50 -23.36 -75.05
CA TYR A 91 -16.65 -22.89 -73.94
C TYR A 91 -15.28 -22.50 -74.45
N SER A 92 -15.07 -21.21 -74.72
CA SER A 92 -13.85 -20.68 -75.32
C SER A 92 -13.78 -19.16 -75.28
N ASN A 93 -12.58 -18.59 -75.14
CA ASN A 93 -12.34 -17.16 -75.31
C ASN A 93 -12.24 -16.72 -76.74
N ASP A 94 -12.34 -17.69 -77.68
CA ASP A 94 -12.28 -17.48 -79.10
C ASP A 94 -13.43 -18.24 -79.76
N VAL A 95 -14.64 -17.73 -79.56
CA VAL A 95 -15.82 -18.24 -80.32
C VAL A 95 -16.04 -17.35 -81.50
N GLN A 96 -15.67 -17.84 -82.68
CA GLN A 96 -15.73 -17.09 -83.92
C GLN A 96 -17.08 -17.33 -84.61
N VAL A 97 -17.76 -16.27 -84.92
CA VAL A 97 -19.08 -16.29 -85.56
C VAL A 97 -19.01 -15.59 -86.89
N SER A 98 -19.56 -16.22 -87.90
CA SER A 98 -19.69 -15.64 -89.23
C SER A 98 -21.06 -16.00 -89.80
N VAL A 99 -21.58 -15.14 -90.63
CA VAL A 99 -22.83 -15.35 -91.38
C VAL A 99 -22.58 -15.13 -92.84
N TYR A 100 -22.98 -16.10 -93.62
CA TYR A 100 -22.97 -16.04 -95.07
C TYR A 100 -24.41 -15.77 -95.56
N ALA A 101 -24.51 -14.88 -96.52
CA ALA A 101 -25.75 -14.62 -97.24
C ALA A 101 -25.58 -14.64 -98.76
N GLU A 102 -26.57 -15.17 -99.42
CA GLU A 102 -26.64 -15.22 -100.90
C GLU A 102 -28.01 -14.61 -101.30
N ASP A 103 -28.02 -13.82 -102.35
CA ASP A 103 -29.20 -13.30 -103.03
C ASP A 103 -29.68 -14.21 -104.12
N TRP A 104 -30.83 -13.88 -104.71
CA TRP A 104 -31.34 -14.64 -105.87
C TRP A 104 -30.58 -14.39 -107.19
N SER A 105 -29.69 -13.41 -107.20
CA SER A 105 -28.79 -13.19 -108.36
C SER A 105 -27.44 -13.87 -108.20
N THR A 106 -27.27 -14.71 -107.16
CA THR A 106 -26.06 -15.46 -106.81
C THR A 106 -24.88 -14.58 -106.26
N ASN A 107 -25.18 -13.31 -105.92
CA ASN A 107 -24.16 -12.54 -105.22
C ASN A 107 -24.14 -12.99 -103.76
N SER A 108 -23.00 -13.03 -103.21
CA SER A 108 -22.87 -13.48 -101.80
C SER A 108 -21.87 -12.65 -100.99
N ALA A 109 -22.10 -12.59 -99.76
CA ALA A 109 -21.20 -11.96 -98.76
C ALA A 109 -21.10 -12.80 -97.48
N THR A 110 -19.98 -12.73 -96.89
CA THR A 110 -19.78 -13.24 -95.52
C THR A 110 -19.52 -12.03 -94.58
N SER A 111 -20.13 -12.04 -93.45
CA SER A 111 -19.86 -11.01 -92.46
C SER A 111 -18.40 -10.94 -92.02
N GLN A 112 -18.00 -9.85 -91.42
CA GLN A 112 -16.80 -9.85 -90.60
C GLN A 112 -16.98 -10.90 -89.48
N THR A 113 -15.92 -11.63 -89.16
CA THR A 113 -15.94 -12.55 -88.00
C THR A 113 -16.10 -11.77 -86.70
N ALA A 114 -17.10 -12.06 -85.95
CA ALA A 114 -17.22 -11.57 -84.60
C ALA A 114 -16.66 -12.62 -83.62
N THR A 115 -15.91 -12.21 -82.64
CA THR A 115 -15.35 -13.08 -81.59
C THR A 115 -16.02 -12.82 -80.26
N LEU A 116 -16.59 -13.88 -79.67
CA LEU A 116 -17.17 -13.84 -78.36
C LEU A 116 -16.31 -14.67 -77.43
N LYS A 117 -16.38 -14.30 -76.15
CA LYS A 117 -15.80 -15.06 -75.02
C LYS A 117 -16.94 -15.71 -74.29
N VAL A 118 -16.94 -17.03 -74.19
CA VAL A 118 -17.99 -17.80 -73.53
C VAL A 118 -17.38 -18.65 -72.43
N ASP A 119 -17.88 -18.49 -71.22
CA ASP A 119 -17.40 -19.20 -70.06
C ASP A 119 -18.56 -19.68 -69.19
N ASN A 120 -18.72 -20.96 -69.07
CA ASN A 120 -19.75 -21.63 -68.32
C ASN A 120 -19.21 -22.44 -67.09
N LYS A 121 -17.90 -22.27 -66.80
CA LYS A 121 -17.28 -22.95 -65.68
C LYS A 121 -17.05 -21.92 -64.55
N ALA A 122 -17.26 -22.39 -63.39
CA ALA A 122 -16.93 -21.60 -62.18
C ALA A 122 -15.44 -21.76 -61.82
N PRO A 123 -14.80 -20.72 -61.34
CA PRO A 123 -13.44 -20.82 -60.79
C PRO A 123 -13.35 -21.88 -59.69
N ILE A 124 -12.25 -22.61 -59.66
CA ILE A 124 -11.94 -23.56 -58.56
C ILE A 124 -10.89 -22.94 -57.67
N VAL A 125 -11.30 -22.65 -56.42
CA VAL A 125 -10.41 -22.11 -55.39
C VAL A 125 -9.87 -23.23 -54.53
N SER A 126 -8.58 -23.18 -54.20
CA SER A 126 -7.93 -24.07 -53.23
C SER A 126 -6.93 -23.30 -52.34
N PHE A 127 -6.80 -23.76 -51.12
CA PHE A 127 -5.87 -23.23 -50.15
C PHE A 127 -4.72 -24.20 -49.88
N SER A 128 -3.51 -23.66 -49.81
CA SER A 128 -2.32 -24.38 -49.37
C SER A 128 -1.73 -23.63 -48.16
N PHE A 129 -1.77 -24.27 -47.00
CA PHE A 129 -1.29 -23.72 -45.71
C PHE A 129 -0.48 -24.79 -44.99
N ASP A 130 0.78 -24.48 -44.65
CA ASP A 130 1.64 -25.41 -43.95
C ASP A 130 1.32 -25.44 -42.46
N LYS A 131 0.91 -26.59 -41.95
CA LYS A 131 0.58 -26.86 -40.56
C LYS A 131 1.68 -27.68 -39.85
N SER A 132 2.86 -27.88 -40.45
CA SER A 132 3.90 -28.76 -39.90
C SER A 132 4.51 -28.27 -38.56
N ASP A 133 4.51 -26.97 -38.34
CA ASP A 133 5.06 -26.30 -37.15
C ASP A 133 3.97 -25.79 -36.18
N VAL A 134 2.79 -26.40 -36.21
CA VAL A 134 1.68 -26.03 -35.30
C VAL A 134 1.95 -26.50 -33.88
N HIS A 135 1.74 -25.61 -32.90
CA HIS A 135 1.78 -25.88 -31.47
C HIS A 135 0.37 -25.84 -30.88
N ASN A 136 0.08 -26.72 -29.92
CA ASN A 136 -1.19 -26.77 -29.20
C ASN A 136 -2.42 -26.62 -30.13
N GLY A 137 -2.37 -27.23 -31.30
CA GLY A 137 -3.47 -27.33 -32.27
C GLY A 137 -3.61 -26.17 -33.25
N LYS A 138 -3.38 -24.93 -32.87
CA LYS A 138 -3.60 -23.76 -33.72
C LYS A 138 -2.54 -22.64 -33.63
N TYR A 139 -1.53 -22.75 -32.77
CA TYR A 139 -0.58 -21.67 -32.48
C TYR A 139 0.70 -21.84 -33.28
N TYR A 140 1.22 -20.73 -33.77
CA TYR A 140 2.47 -20.65 -34.54
C TYR A 140 3.34 -19.51 -34.01
N LYS A 141 4.61 -19.80 -33.78
CA LYS A 141 5.59 -18.78 -33.28
C LYS A 141 6.33 -18.06 -34.38
N ASN A 142 6.04 -18.38 -35.66
CA ASN A 142 6.66 -17.76 -36.81
C ASN A 142 5.59 -17.22 -37.75
N ASP A 143 6.00 -16.34 -38.65
CA ASP A 143 5.16 -15.90 -39.75
C ASP A 143 4.62 -17.08 -40.54
N LYS A 144 3.36 -17.01 -40.93
CA LYS A 144 2.70 -18.03 -41.74
C LYS A 144 2.27 -17.45 -43.08
N THR A 145 2.26 -18.31 -44.08
CA THR A 145 1.82 -17.92 -45.42
C THR A 145 0.77 -18.91 -45.93
N LEU A 146 -0.36 -18.38 -46.33
CA LEU A 146 -1.39 -19.07 -47.06
C LEU A 146 -1.19 -18.80 -48.55
N THR A 147 -1.12 -19.84 -49.36
CA THR A 147 -1.19 -19.73 -50.81
C THR A 147 -2.62 -20.00 -51.25
N ILE A 148 -3.22 -19.06 -51.96
CA ILE A 148 -4.52 -19.16 -52.62
C ILE A 148 -4.27 -19.46 -54.09
N THR A 149 -4.86 -20.51 -54.57
CA THR A 149 -4.79 -20.88 -55.97
C THR A 149 -6.19 -20.86 -56.57
N VAL A 150 -6.34 -20.21 -57.69
CA VAL A 150 -7.57 -20.18 -58.49
C VAL A 150 -7.26 -20.77 -59.87
N ASP A 151 -7.97 -21.83 -60.19
CA ASP A 151 -7.94 -22.42 -61.55
C ASP A 151 -9.13 -21.84 -62.32
N GLU A 152 -8.82 -20.91 -63.24
CA GLU A 152 -9.83 -20.16 -63.97
C GLU A 152 -9.24 -19.44 -65.23
N ARG A 153 -9.85 -19.61 -66.35
CA ARG A 153 -9.45 -18.97 -67.61
C ARG A 153 -9.73 -17.46 -67.63
N ASN A 154 -10.93 -17.09 -67.16
CA ASN A 154 -11.41 -15.73 -67.22
C ASN A 154 -11.40 -15.12 -65.82
N PHE A 155 -10.29 -15.31 -65.09
CA PHE A 155 -10.12 -14.85 -63.71
C PHE A 155 -10.30 -13.33 -63.54
N ASP A 156 -11.05 -12.95 -62.57
CA ASP A 156 -11.19 -11.56 -62.14
C ASP A 156 -10.35 -11.27 -60.89
N PRO A 157 -9.21 -10.58 -60.99
CA PRO A 157 -8.32 -10.30 -59.89
C PRO A 157 -8.85 -9.24 -58.89
N SER A 158 -10.02 -8.68 -59.14
CA SER A 158 -10.61 -7.65 -58.28
C SER A 158 -11.10 -8.18 -56.91
N TYR A 159 -11.31 -9.50 -56.85
CA TYR A 159 -11.71 -10.14 -55.59
C TYR A 159 -10.50 -10.42 -54.73
N LEU A 160 -10.58 -9.92 -53.44
CA LEU A 160 -9.55 -10.11 -52.44
C LEU A 160 -10.02 -11.09 -51.36
N PRO A 161 -9.10 -11.87 -50.78
CA PRO A 161 -9.43 -12.71 -49.63
C PRO A 161 -9.92 -11.88 -48.47
N ARG A 162 -10.91 -12.40 -47.76
CA ARG A 162 -11.45 -11.83 -46.53
C ARG A 162 -10.64 -12.41 -45.39
N VAL A 163 -9.81 -11.54 -44.76
CA VAL A 163 -8.99 -11.88 -43.61
C VAL A 163 -9.58 -11.17 -42.39
N THR A 164 -9.83 -11.91 -41.29
CA THR A 164 -10.13 -11.31 -39.99
C THR A 164 -8.92 -11.45 -39.07
N SER A 165 -8.75 -10.51 -38.16
CA SER A 165 -7.69 -10.48 -37.17
C SER A 165 -8.29 -9.90 -35.87
N THR A 166 -8.14 -10.61 -34.76
CA THR A 166 -8.77 -10.21 -33.46
C THR A 166 -8.09 -9.01 -32.81
N THR A 167 -6.77 -8.89 -32.98
CA THR A 167 -5.98 -7.81 -32.37
C THR A 167 -5.53 -6.75 -33.37
N GLY A 168 -5.97 -6.86 -34.66
CA GLY A 168 -5.46 -6.00 -35.71
C GLY A 168 -4.05 -6.36 -36.14
N GLY A 169 -3.62 -7.60 -35.90
CA GLY A 169 -2.30 -8.10 -36.30
C GLY A 169 -2.04 -7.91 -37.78
N GLY A 170 -0.80 -7.60 -38.12
CA GLY A 170 -0.38 -7.30 -39.48
C GLY A 170 -0.47 -8.54 -40.38
N TYR A 171 -1.10 -8.39 -41.53
CA TYR A 171 -1.01 -9.33 -42.65
C TYR A 171 -0.81 -8.57 -43.95
N SER A 172 -0.30 -9.24 -44.96
CA SER A 172 -0.15 -8.68 -46.31
C SER A 172 -0.66 -9.66 -47.35
N ILE A 173 -1.27 -9.12 -48.40
CA ILE A 173 -1.75 -9.89 -49.54
C ILE A 173 -0.87 -9.54 -50.75
N SER A 174 -0.27 -10.53 -51.42
CA SER A 174 0.48 -10.31 -52.63
C SER A 174 -0.45 -9.93 -53.78
N GLY A 175 0.11 -9.35 -54.85
CA GLY A 175 -0.58 -9.32 -56.14
C GLY A 175 -0.76 -10.75 -56.71
N TRP A 176 -1.71 -10.90 -57.62
CA TRP A 176 -1.93 -12.17 -58.33
C TRP A 176 -0.80 -12.45 -59.32
N SER A 177 -0.30 -13.65 -59.27
CA SER A 177 0.64 -14.21 -60.25
C SER A 177 -0.14 -15.17 -61.18
N HIS A 178 0.21 -15.23 -62.46
CA HIS A 178 -0.52 -15.96 -63.48
C HIS A 178 0.40 -16.93 -64.17
N ASN A 179 -0.03 -18.18 -64.31
CA ASN A 179 0.63 -19.21 -65.09
C ASN A 179 -0.45 -20.02 -65.85
N GLY A 180 -0.77 -19.59 -67.09
CA GLY A 180 -1.90 -20.11 -67.83
C GLY A 180 -3.24 -19.76 -67.11
N GLU A 181 -4.04 -20.79 -66.86
CA GLU A 181 -5.32 -20.68 -66.18
C GLU A 181 -5.17 -20.75 -64.63
N ILE A 182 -3.94 -20.94 -64.14
CA ILE A 182 -3.64 -21.00 -62.71
C ILE A 182 -3.21 -19.61 -62.22
N HIS A 183 -3.93 -19.08 -61.26
CA HIS A 183 -3.65 -17.79 -60.65
C HIS A 183 -3.35 -18.01 -59.16
N THR A 184 -2.28 -17.41 -58.66
CA THR A 184 -1.87 -17.57 -57.27
C THR A 184 -1.67 -16.22 -56.60
N ALA A 185 -2.10 -16.13 -55.35
CA ALA A 185 -1.76 -15.06 -54.46
C ALA A 185 -1.40 -15.63 -53.09
N THR A 186 -0.60 -14.90 -52.34
CA THR A 186 -0.25 -15.31 -50.98
C THR A 186 -0.79 -14.31 -49.97
N VAL A 187 -1.20 -14.82 -48.82
CA VAL A 187 -1.49 -14.02 -47.62
C VAL A 187 -0.43 -14.38 -46.59
N THR A 188 0.38 -13.40 -46.21
CA THR A 188 1.42 -13.56 -45.18
C THR A 188 0.95 -12.92 -43.88
N PHE A 189 0.93 -13.69 -42.82
CA PHE A 189 0.51 -13.32 -41.48
C PHE A 189 1.76 -13.08 -40.63
N SER A 190 2.04 -11.82 -40.29
CA SER A 190 3.26 -11.42 -39.62
C SER A 190 3.02 -10.71 -38.27
N GLY A 191 1.79 -10.41 -37.92
CA GLY A 191 1.44 -9.84 -36.61
C GLY A 191 0.86 -10.87 -35.67
N ASP A 192 1.02 -10.64 -34.37
CA ASP A 192 0.43 -11.51 -33.36
C ASP A 192 -1.09 -11.29 -33.31
N SER A 193 -1.84 -12.34 -33.65
CA SER A 193 -3.32 -12.32 -33.67
C SER A 193 -3.90 -13.70 -33.93
N ASP A 194 -5.18 -13.86 -33.65
CA ASP A 194 -6.00 -14.92 -34.19
C ASP A 194 -6.47 -14.52 -35.58
N TYR A 195 -6.34 -15.40 -36.57
CA TYR A 195 -6.70 -15.18 -37.95
C TYR A 195 -7.73 -16.19 -38.41
N THR A 196 -8.67 -15.71 -39.24
CA THR A 196 -9.48 -16.54 -40.15
C THR A 196 -9.38 -16.01 -41.56
N VAL A 197 -9.45 -16.88 -42.52
CA VAL A 197 -9.43 -16.50 -43.92
C VAL A 197 -10.54 -17.20 -44.65
N SER A 198 -11.26 -16.45 -45.47
CA SER A 198 -12.19 -17.01 -46.47
C SER A 198 -11.98 -16.36 -47.84
N TYR A 199 -12.16 -17.13 -48.89
CA TYR A 199 -12.09 -16.60 -50.24
C TYR A 199 -13.10 -17.30 -51.12
N ASP A 200 -13.82 -16.52 -51.89
CA ASP A 200 -14.59 -16.87 -53.07
C ASP A 200 -14.50 -15.72 -54.07
N CYS A 201 -14.66 -16.02 -55.31
CA CYS A 201 -14.64 -15.02 -56.36
C CYS A 201 -15.69 -15.32 -57.45
N TYR A 202 -15.88 -14.37 -58.29
CA TYR A 202 -16.57 -14.55 -59.55
C TYR A 202 -15.53 -14.37 -60.67
N ASP A 203 -15.71 -15.11 -61.77
CA ASP A 203 -14.95 -14.87 -63.02
C ASP A 203 -15.52 -13.65 -63.78
N LEU A 204 -14.91 -13.36 -64.90
CA LEU A 204 -15.38 -12.28 -65.78
C LEU A 204 -16.73 -12.58 -66.47
N ALA A 205 -17.21 -13.82 -66.45
CA ALA A 205 -18.52 -14.23 -66.93
C ALA A 205 -19.57 -14.16 -65.78
N GLY A 206 -19.18 -14.03 -64.54
CA GLY A 206 -20.08 -14.02 -63.38
C GLY A 206 -20.37 -15.41 -62.80
N ASN A 207 -19.61 -16.45 -63.15
CA ASN A 207 -19.72 -17.74 -62.51
C ASN A 207 -19.02 -17.66 -61.13
N LYS A 208 -19.72 -18.14 -60.11
CA LYS A 208 -19.24 -18.09 -58.74
C LYS A 208 -18.40 -19.33 -58.38
N SER A 209 -17.23 -19.15 -57.81
CA SER A 209 -16.37 -20.21 -57.29
C SER A 209 -16.97 -20.95 -56.09
N ASN A 210 -16.34 -22.07 -55.70
CA ASN A 210 -16.43 -22.59 -54.36
C ASN A 210 -15.90 -21.54 -53.35
N THR A 211 -16.38 -21.63 -52.11
CA THR A 211 -15.82 -20.86 -51.01
C THR A 211 -14.82 -21.72 -50.24
N GLU A 212 -13.57 -21.25 -50.14
CA GLU A 212 -12.57 -21.85 -49.29
C GLU A 212 -12.49 -21.07 -47.95
N ASN A 213 -12.30 -21.83 -46.89
CA ASN A 213 -12.14 -21.28 -45.54
C ASN A 213 -10.93 -21.93 -44.88
N LEU A 214 -10.11 -21.13 -44.26
CA LEU A 214 -9.09 -21.59 -43.33
C LEU A 214 -9.63 -21.52 -41.92
N GLU A 215 -9.51 -22.64 -41.17
CA GLU A 215 -9.82 -22.67 -39.76
C GLU A 215 -9.03 -21.62 -39.00
N GLU A 216 -9.57 -21.16 -37.89
CA GLU A 216 -8.89 -20.20 -37.02
C GLU A 216 -7.52 -20.73 -36.58
N PHE A 217 -6.52 -19.88 -36.73
CA PHE A 217 -5.18 -20.12 -36.20
C PHE A 217 -4.61 -18.83 -35.62
N THR A 218 -3.61 -18.99 -34.77
CA THR A 218 -2.95 -17.89 -34.06
C THR A 218 -1.49 -17.81 -34.45
N VAL A 219 -1.04 -16.62 -34.85
CA VAL A 219 0.38 -16.29 -34.91
C VAL A 219 0.70 -15.54 -33.61
N ASP A 220 1.67 -16.02 -32.85
CA ASP A 220 2.13 -15.42 -31.61
C ASP A 220 3.65 -15.59 -31.52
N LYS A 221 4.34 -14.47 -31.59
CA LYS A 221 5.80 -14.37 -31.51
C LYS A 221 6.24 -13.67 -30.21
N THR A 222 5.29 -13.20 -29.43
CA THR A 222 5.55 -12.52 -28.20
C THR A 222 5.94 -13.53 -27.13
N VAL A 223 7.06 -13.31 -26.46
CA VAL A 223 7.51 -14.18 -25.38
C VAL A 223 6.82 -13.79 -24.09
N PRO A 224 6.36 -14.73 -23.24
CA PRO A 224 5.80 -14.44 -21.94
C PRO A 224 6.79 -13.68 -21.06
N VAL A 225 6.29 -12.71 -20.30
CA VAL A 225 7.09 -11.97 -19.32
C VAL A 225 6.76 -12.45 -17.93
N ILE A 226 7.73 -13.11 -17.29
CA ILE A 226 7.60 -13.58 -15.90
C ILE A 226 8.22 -12.55 -14.96
N LYS A 227 7.43 -12.11 -13.96
CA LYS A 227 7.88 -11.27 -12.85
C LYS A 227 7.50 -11.92 -11.53
N VAL A 228 8.36 -11.76 -10.54
CA VAL A 228 8.09 -12.21 -9.17
C VAL A 228 8.25 -11.02 -8.24
N SER A 229 7.31 -10.88 -7.35
CA SER A 229 7.39 -9.93 -6.23
C SER A 229 7.07 -10.64 -4.92
N TYR A 230 7.58 -10.08 -3.83
CA TYR A 230 7.35 -10.65 -2.51
C TYR A 230 6.66 -9.62 -1.61
N ASN A 231 5.73 -10.10 -0.78
CA ASN A 231 5.06 -9.30 0.23
C ASN A 231 5.98 -8.93 1.40
N ASN A 232 7.02 -9.74 1.64
CA ASN A 232 8.00 -9.54 2.70
C ASN A 232 9.41 -9.49 2.09
N ASN A 233 10.05 -8.31 2.19
CA ASN A 233 11.41 -8.06 1.73
C ASN A 233 12.36 -7.67 2.87
N SER A 234 11.94 -7.88 4.14
CA SER A 234 12.69 -7.52 5.33
C SER A 234 13.65 -8.63 5.74
N ALA A 235 14.60 -8.97 4.86
CA ALA A 235 15.64 -9.93 5.16
C ALA A 235 16.64 -9.39 6.18
N LEU A 236 17.09 -10.24 7.07
CA LEU A 236 18.24 -10.00 7.95
C LEU A 236 19.37 -10.99 7.63
N ASN A 237 20.58 -10.62 7.95
CA ASN A 237 21.79 -11.43 7.73
C ASN A 237 21.84 -12.04 6.31
N GLY A 238 21.42 -11.25 5.32
CA GLY A 238 21.43 -11.58 3.91
C GLY A 238 20.10 -12.12 3.39
N ASN A 239 19.60 -13.23 3.90
CA ASN A 239 18.45 -13.93 3.33
C ASN A 239 17.54 -14.62 4.36
N TYR A 240 17.60 -14.23 5.63
CA TYR A 240 16.78 -14.80 6.69
C TYR A 240 15.57 -13.91 6.95
N TYR A 241 14.38 -14.51 7.05
CA TYR A 241 13.10 -13.81 7.26
C TYR A 241 12.39 -14.37 8.49
N LYS A 242 12.04 -13.52 9.42
CA LYS A 242 11.31 -13.89 10.65
C LYS A 242 9.79 -13.98 10.50
N ALA A 243 9.29 -13.83 9.31
CA ALA A 243 7.87 -13.93 9.03
C ALA A 243 7.66 -14.64 7.70
N ALA A 244 6.51 -15.27 7.55
CA ALA A 244 6.12 -15.89 6.31
C ALA A 244 6.30 -14.96 5.12
N ARG A 245 6.66 -15.54 3.98
CA ARG A 245 6.92 -14.84 2.74
C ARG A 245 6.01 -15.38 1.65
N THR A 246 5.40 -14.52 0.90
CA THR A 246 4.58 -14.92 -0.25
C THR A 246 5.20 -14.35 -1.51
N ALA A 247 5.55 -15.22 -2.45
CA ALA A 247 5.90 -14.83 -3.80
C ALA A 247 4.61 -14.70 -4.61
N THR A 248 4.41 -13.55 -5.24
CA THR A 248 3.40 -13.35 -6.27
C THR A 248 4.09 -13.43 -7.63
N ILE A 249 3.75 -14.45 -8.38
CA ILE A 249 4.18 -14.66 -9.76
C ILE A 249 3.20 -13.92 -10.65
N THR A 250 3.72 -13.08 -11.52
CA THR A 250 2.92 -12.41 -12.56
C THR A 250 3.47 -12.82 -13.92
N VAL A 251 2.63 -13.41 -14.74
CA VAL A 251 2.93 -13.71 -16.15
C VAL A 251 2.09 -12.77 -17.01
N THR A 252 2.75 -12.02 -17.88
CA THR A 252 2.06 -11.19 -18.87
C THR A 252 2.16 -11.91 -20.20
N GLU A 253 1.02 -12.42 -20.68
CA GLU A 253 0.92 -13.24 -21.88
C GLU A 253 -0.54 -13.35 -22.32
N HIS A 254 -0.81 -13.14 -23.62
CA HIS A 254 -2.14 -13.28 -24.19
C HIS A 254 -2.54 -14.77 -24.34
N ASN A 255 -1.63 -15.58 -24.84
CA ASN A 255 -1.84 -17.01 -25.11
C ASN A 255 -1.32 -17.86 -23.94
N PHE A 256 -1.73 -17.50 -22.74
CA PHE A 256 -1.32 -18.13 -21.50
C PHE A 256 -1.98 -19.49 -21.27
N ASP A 257 -1.17 -20.46 -20.84
CA ASP A 257 -1.65 -21.73 -20.27
C ASP A 257 -0.88 -22.02 -18.97
N PRO A 258 -1.57 -22.13 -17.83
CA PRO A 258 -0.93 -22.42 -16.56
C PRO A 258 -0.14 -23.75 -16.55
N SER A 259 -0.51 -24.71 -17.37
CA SER A 259 0.20 -25.99 -17.47
C SER A 259 1.58 -25.87 -18.12
N LYS A 260 1.83 -24.78 -18.83
CA LYS A 260 3.10 -24.48 -19.47
C LYS A 260 4.06 -23.71 -18.55
N ILE A 261 3.58 -23.25 -17.39
CA ILE A 261 4.40 -22.56 -16.39
C ILE A 261 4.88 -23.56 -15.36
N THR A 262 6.19 -23.68 -15.25
CA THR A 262 6.84 -24.53 -14.25
C THR A 262 7.32 -23.68 -13.09
N VAL A 263 6.73 -23.90 -11.92
CA VAL A 263 7.18 -23.31 -10.66
C VAL A 263 7.88 -24.39 -9.85
N SER A 264 9.17 -24.22 -9.64
CA SER A 264 9.97 -25.17 -8.86
C SER A 264 10.29 -24.60 -7.49
N THR A 265 9.91 -25.32 -6.47
CA THR A 265 10.17 -24.98 -5.07
C THR A 265 10.83 -26.16 -4.35
N THR A 266 11.71 -25.85 -3.41
CA THR A 266 12.19 -26.83 -2.43
C THR A 266 12.05 -26.26 -1.03
N ALA A 267 11.99 -27.15 -0.04
CA ALA A 267 12.06 -26.79 1.38
C ALA A 267 12.87 -27.83 2.12
N SER A 268 13.73 -27.40 3.05
CA SER A 268 14.51 -28.29 3.91
C SER A 268 13.65 -29.03 4.96
N ALA A 269 12.48 -28.46 5.28
CA ALA A 269 11.49 -29.04 6.21
C ALA A 269 10.07 -28.57 5.84
N GLY A 270 9.04 -29.25 6.34
CA GLY A 270 7.63 -28.86 6.17
C GLY A 270 7.04 -29.17 4.78
N GLY A 271 7.86 -29.70 3.85
CA GLY A 271 7.45 -29.94 2.45
C GLY A 271 7.57 -28.71 1.56
N ALA A 272 7.83 -28.94 0.26
CA ALA A 272 7.92 -27.88 -0.74
C ALA A 272 6.56 -27.18 -0.90
N PRO A 273 6.49 -25.84 -0.83
CA PRO A 273 5.23 -25.13 -1.00
C PRO A 273 4.71 -25.25 -2.43
N GLY A 274 3.40 -25.43 -2.54
CA GLY A 274 2.72 -25.46 -3.82
C GLY A 274 2.36 -24.06 -4.33
N VAL A 275 2.06 -24.02 -5.62
CA VAL A 275 1.52 -22.82 -6.30
C VAL A 275 0.00 -22.78 -6.08
N SER A 276 -0.57 -21.60 -5.83
CA SER A 276 -2.01 -21.38 -5.82
C SER A 276 -2.62 -21.55 -7.22
N GLY A 277 -3.96 -21.62 -7.29
CA GLY A 277 -4.63 -21.44 -8.59
C GLY A 277 -4.28 -20.08 -9.22
N TRP A 278 -4.26 -20.06 -10.57
CA TRP A 278 -4.02 -18.83 -11.33
C TRP A 278 -5.27 -17.95 -11.39
N SER A 279 -5.06 -16.66 -11.26
CA SER A 279 -6.07 -15.62 -11.46
C SER A 279 -5.74 -14.85 -12.73
N ASN A 280 -6.74 -14.63 -13.58
CA ASN A 280 -6.57 -14.02 -14.90
C ASN A 280 -7.27 -12.66 -14.94
N ASN A 281 -6.57 -11.66 -15.43
CA ASN A 281 -7.10 -10.33 -15.69
C ASN A 281 -6.53 -9.82 -17.04
N GLY A 282 -7.27 -10.10 -18.12
CA GLY A 282 -6.76 -9.91 -19.47
C GLY A 282 -5.48 -10.73 -19.66
N ASP A 283 -4.45 -10.11 -20.19
CA ASP A 283 -3.15 -10.75 -20.45
C ASP A 283 -2.25 -10.85 -19.20
N THR A 284 -2.77 -10.47 -18.05
CA THR A 284 -2.02 -10.57 -16.80
C THR A 284 -2.55 -11.73 -15.96
N HIS A 285 -1.67 -12.68 -15.66
CA HIS A 285 -1.99 -13.89 -14.92
C HIS A 285 -1.15 -13.94 -13.65
N THR A 286 -1.80 -14.20 -12.51
CA THR A 286 -1.11 -14.19 -11.22
C THR A 286 -1.35 -15.47 -10.44
N ALA A 287 -0.31 -15.93 -9.76
CA ALA A 287 -0.38 -17.02 -8.80
C ALA A 287 0.55 -16.74 -7.62
N ASN A 288 0.29 -17.39 -6.49
CA ASN A 288 1.06 -17.20 -5.27
C ASN A 288 1.72 -18.49 -4.82
N VAL A 289 2.89 -18.34 -4.21
CA VAL A 289 3.58 -19.39 -3.46
C VAL A 289 3.82 -18.87 -2.05
N VAL A 290 3.34 -19.61 -1.05
CA VAL A 290 3.43 -19.20 0.36
C VAL A 290 4.49 -20.02 1.08
N PHE A 291 5.51 -19.34 1.60
CA PHE A 291 6.61 -19.90 2.38
C PHE A 291 6.36 -19.58 3.86
N ASN A 292 5.75 -20.49 4.60
CA ASN A 292 5.23 -20.27 5.95
C ASN A 292 5.67 -21.30 6.99
N HIS A 293 6.70 -22.09 6.68
CA HIS A 293 7.32 -23.02 7.62
C HIS A 293 8.78 -22.65 7.86
N ASP A 294 9.33 -23.06 8.98
CA ASP A 294 10.76 -22.94 9.26
C ASP A 294 11.55 -23.84 8.32
N ALA A 295 12.16 -23.26 7.31
CA ALA A 295 12.92 -24.00 6.32
C ALA A 295 13.83 -23.09 5.47
N ASP A 296 14.82 -23.72 4.87
CA ASP A 296 15.58 -23.17 3.76
C ASP A 296 14.80 -23.47 2.48
N TYR A 297 14.58 -22.45 1.67
CA TYR A 297 13.81 -22.53 0.44
C TYR A 297 14.65 -22.22 -0.78
N THR A 298 14.35 -22.91 -1.88
CA THR A 298 14.69 -22.47 -3.22
C THR A 298 13.42 -22.23 -4.00
N PHE A 299 13.43 -21.25 -4.89
CA PHE A 299 12.30 -20.90 -5.72
C PHE A 299 12.76 -20.42 -7.09
N THR A 300 12.16 -20.95 -8.16
CA THR A 300 12.39 -20.51 -9.52
C THR A 300 11.13 -20.70 -10.34
N VAL A 301 11.00 -19.91 -11.41
CA VAL A 301 9.87 -19.97 -12.35
C VAL A 301 10.41 -19.95 -13.77
N SER A 302 9.88 -20.83 -14.61
CA SER A 302 10.13 -20.87 -16.04
C SER A 302 8.85 -21.22 -16.80
N GLY A 303 8.81 -21.00 -18.09
CA GLY A 303 7.61 -21.37 -18.83
C GLY A 303 7.63 -21.00 -20.29
N PHE A 304 6.55 -21.41 -20.95
CA PHE A 304 6.25 -21.17 -22.34
C PHE A 304 4.79 -20.70 -22.46
N ASP A 305 4.45 -20.06 -23.58
CA ASP A 305 3.07 -19.84 -24.00
C ASP A 305 2.52 -21.01 -24.82
N LEU A 306 1.34 -20.86 -25.37
CA LEU A 306 0.73 -21.85 -26.25
C LEU A 306 1.39 -21.95 -27.61
N ALA A 307 2.13 -20.95 -28.07
CA ALA A 307 2.92 -20.97 -29.28
C ALA A 307 4.34 -21.56 -29.09
N GLU A 308 4.68 -21.97 -27.85
CA GLU A 308 6.00 -22.44 -27.44
C GLU A 308 7.09 -21.36 -27.47
N ASN A 309 6.72 -20.07 -27.34
CA ASN A 309 7.70 -19.04 -27.06
C ASN A 309 8.16 -19.16 -25.61
N LYS A 310 9.47 -19.23 -25.43
CA LYS A 310 10.06 -19.42 -24.09
C LYS A 310 10.22 -18.08 -23.34
N ALA A 311 9.63 -17.97 -22.16
CA ALA A 311 9.90 -16.89 -21.25
C ALA A 311 11.35 -16.89 -20.77
N ALA A 312 11.88 -15.72 -20.42
CA ALA A 312 13.13 -15.65 -19.66
C ALA A 312 12.89 -16.29 -18.28
N ASP A 313 13.73 -17.23 -17.91
CA ASP A 313 13.63 -17.92 -16.63
C ASP A 313 13.85 -16.92 -15.49
N TYR A 314 12.99 -16.97 -14.46
CA TYR A 314 13.24 -16.25 -13.21
C TYR A 314 14.41 -16.91 -12.48
N ALA A 315 15.41 -16.12 -12.11
CA ALA A 315 16.59 -16.62 -11.43
C ALA A 315 16.22 -17.28 -10.09
N GLN A 316 16.97 -18.32 -9.72
CA GLN A 316 16.71 -19.04 -8.48
C GLN A 316 16.94 -18.17 -7.26
N ASP A 317 15.89 -17.95 -6.48
CA ASP A 317 15.99 -17.40 -5.13
C ASP A 317 16.35 -18.48 -4.12
N LYS A 318 17.17 -18.10 -3.14
CA LYS A 318 17.52 -18.92 -1.97
C LYS A 318 17.36 -18.08 -0.72
N PHE A 319 16.53 -18.54 0.19
CA PHE A 319 16.28 -17.83 1.45
C PHE A 319 15.79 -18.79 2.53
N THR A 320 15.87 -18.32 3.77
CA THR A 320 15.39 -19.04 4.96
C THR A 320 14.23 -18.28 5.56
N VAL A 321 13.13 -18.96 5.81
CA VAL A 321 12.07 -18.48 6.71
C VAL A 321 12.28 -19.17 8.05
N ASP A 322 12.35 -18.38 9.10
CA ASP A 322 12.52 -18.82 10.47
C ASP A 322 11.51 -18.10 11.36
N LEU A 323 10.53 -18.83 11.83
CA LEU A 323 9.39 -18.32 12.62
C LEU A 323 9.58 -18.61 14.11
N LYS A 324 10.64 -19.33 14.47
CA LYS A 324 10.88 -19.74 15.84
C LYS A 324 11.82 -18.79 16.54
N ASN A 325 11.48 -18.50 17.76
CA ASN A 325 12.39 -17.78 18.63
C ASN A 325 13.47 -18.71 19.17
N PRO A 326 14.67 -18.20 19.40
CA PRO A 326 15.70 -18.94 20.13
C PRO A 326 15.20 -19.43 21.49
N GLU A 327 15.55 -20.64 21.85
CA GLU A 327 15.29 -21.17 23.18
C GLU A 327 16.39 -20.72 24.14
N VAL A 328 16.00 -20.10 25.26
CA VAL A 328 16.90 -19.65 26.32
C VAL A 328 16.45 -20.24 27.63
N LYS A 329 17.29 -21.04 28.25
CA LYS A 329 17.06 -21.63 29.57
C LYS A 329 18.10 -21.13 30.56
N ILE A 330 17.65 -20.63 31.70
CA ILE A 330 18.50 -20.29 32.84
C ILE A 330 18.23 -21.29 33.93
N THR A 331 19.24 -22.01 34.38
CA THR A 331 19.19 -23.04 35.41
C THR A 331 20.30 -22.82 36.45
N GLY A 332 20.43 -23.72 37.44
CA GLY A 332 21.43 -23.61 38.50
C GLY A 332 21.07 -22.65 39.64
N VAL A 333 20.11 -21.76 39.40
CA VAL A 333 19.52 -20.90 40.43
C VAL A 333 18.03 -20.68 40.05
N LYS A 334 17.18 -20.58 41.03
CA LYS A 334 15.74 -20.35 40.78
C LYS A 334 15.44 -18.85 40.72
N ASP A 335 14.53 -18.49 39.83
CA ASP A 335 14.04 -17.12 39.80
C ASP A 335 13.42 -16.73 41.15
N LYS A 336 13.76 -15.52 41.60
CA LYS A 336 13.36 -14.96 42.90
C LYS A 336 13.78 -15.79 44.10
N SER A 337 14.87 -16.62 43.97
CA SER A 337 15.43 -17.34 45.10
C SER A 337 16.34 -16.45 45.94
N ALA A 338 16.19 -16.50 47.25
CA ALA A 338 17.24 -16.03 48.13
C ALA A 338 18.16 -17.18 48.46
N ASN A 339 19.41 -16.98 48.33
CA ASN A 339 20.39 -18.03 48.50
C ASN A 339 21.45 -17.56 49.48
N ASN A 340 21.63 -18.32 50.55
CA ASN A 340 22.69 -18.09 51.56
C ASN A 340 23.90 -19.02 51.35
N GLY A 341 23.95 -19.74 50.24
CA GLY A 341 25.01 -20.67 49.90
C GLY A 341 25.59 -20.39 48.51
N THR A 342 26.09 -21.46 47.86
CA THR A 342 26.66 -21.45 46.50
C THR A 342 25.62 -21.06 45.45
N VAL A 343 25.96 -20.13 44.58
CA VAL A 343 25.12 -19.67 43.45
C VAL A 343 25.89 -19.76 42.14
N ALA A 344 25.50 -20.64 41.25
CA ALA A 344 26.16 -20.89 39.97
C ALA A 344 25.13 -21.04 38.83
N PRO A 345 24.59 -19.93 38.30
CA PRO A 345 23.65 -19.99 37.17
C PRO A 345 24.26 -20.62 35.91
N HIS A 346 23.43 -21.29 35.14
CA HIS A 346 23.79 -21.82 33.83
C HIS A 346 22.78 -21.35 32.78
N ILE A 347 23.22 -20.66 31.74
CA ILE A 347 22.43 -20.26 30.61
C ILE A 347 22.73 -21.21 29.47
N SER A 348 21.70 -21.86 28.96
CA SER A 348 21.72 -22.66 27.73
C SER A 348 20.90 -21.97 26.65
N ILE A 349 21.49 -21.75 25.52
CA ILE A 349 20.87 -21.11 24.35
C ILE A 349 20.92 -22.12 23.21
N SER A 350 19.80 -22.33 22.52
CA SER A 350 19.75 -23.18 21.34
C SER A 350 18.81 -22.60 20.28
N ASP A 351 19.27 -22.66 19.03
CA ASP A 351 18.51 -22.24 17.86
C ASP A 351 19.12 -22.83 16.59
N THR A 352 18.31 -23.15 15.59
CA THR A 352 18.79 -23.70 14.30
C THR A 352 19.54 -22.65 13.51
N ASN A 353 19.10 -21.39 13.60
CA ASN A 353 19.67 -20.24 12.90
C ASN A 353 20.43 -19.32 13.87
N PHE A 354 21.08 -19.93 14.84
CA PHE A 354 21.85 -19.24 15.87
C PHE A 354 22.96 -18.37 15.30
N ILE A 355 23.18 -17.21 15.92
CA ILE A 355 24.32 -16.33 15.66
C ILE A 355 24.89 -15.81 16.97
N THR A 356 26.18 -16.01 17.17
CA THR A 356 26.87 -15.62 18.41
C THR A 356 26.80 -14.11 18.68
N SER A 357 26.89 -13.29 17.64
CA SER A 357 26.81 -11.82 17.78
C SER A 357 25.43 -11.33 18.21
N GLY A 358 24.39 -12.16 18.10
CA GLY A 358 23.04 -11.86 18.56
C GLY A 358 22.80 -12.11 20.04
N VAL A 359 23.80 -12.60 20.77
CA VAL A 359 23.67 -12.93 22.20
C VAL A 359 24.17 -11.77 23.06
N LYS A 360 23.32 -11.33 23.98
CA LYS A 360 23.69 -10.38 25.01
C LYS A 360 23.29 -10.95 26.38
N VAL A 361 24.27 -11.26 27.20
CA VAL A 361 24.10 -11.66 28.59
C VAL A 361 24.51 -10.53 29.49
N THR A 362 23.64 -10.16 30.43
CA THR A 362 23.91 -9.12 31.43
C THR A 362 23.60 -9.63 32.81
N LEU A 363 24.47 -9.30 33.74
CA LEU A 363 24.26 -9.51 35.16
C LEU A 363 24.32 -8.16 35.87
N LYS A 364 23.24 -7.79 36.54
CA LYS A 364 23.14 -6.52 37.26
C LYS A 364 22.77 -6.75 38.71
N GLY A 365 23.61 -6.25 39.59
CA GLY A 365 23.33 -6.21 41.01
C GLY A 365 22.59 -4.91 41.40
N ALA A 366 21.73 -4.97 42.39
CA ALA A 366 20.97 -3.80 42.89
C ALA A 366 21.91 -2.73 43.46
N ASN A 367 22.87 -3.13 44.29
CA ASN A 367 23.86 -2.25 44.91
C ASN A 367 25.15 -2.14 44.07
N ARG A 368 25.53 -3.16 43.33
CA ARG A 368 26.76 -3.21 42.56
C ARG A 368 26.65 -2.67 41.14
N GLY A 369 25.44 -2.48 40.64
CA GLY A 369 25.21 -2.11 39.23
C GLY A 369 25.61 -3.25 38.28
N ASP A 370 26.16 -2.89 37.10
CA ASP A 370 26.55 -3.87 36.09
C ASP A 370 27.76 -4.69 36.50
N VAL A 371 27.63 -6.00 36.43
CA VAL A 371 28.69 -6.96 36.78
C VAL A 371 29.24 -7.60 35.51
N LYS A 372 30.58 -7.55 35.33
CA LYS A 372 31.24 -8.22 34.21
C LYS A 372 31.22 -9.73 34.41
N ILE A 373 30.71 -10.44 33.41
CA ILE A 373 30.54 -11.89 33.50
C ILE A 373 31.80 -12.66 33.06
N ASP A 374 32.75 -12.03 32.36
CA ASP A 374 33.91 -12.68 31.76
C ASP A 374 34.81 -13.43 32.80
N SER A 375 34.89 -12.89 34.02
CA SER A 375 35.62 -13.53 35.12
C SER A 375 34.78 -14.54 35.90
N LEU A 376 33.47 -14.42 35.80
CA LEU A 376 32.47 -15.20 36.57
C LEU A 376 31.94 -16.40 35.82
N ALA A 377 32.06 -16.44 34.47
CA ALA A 377 31.47 -17.50 33.66
C ALA A 377 32.42 -18.04 32.61
N ASN A 378 32.26 -19.32 32.31
CA ASN A 378 32.85 -19.96 31.15
C ASN A 378 31.83 -19.95 30.00
N ILE A 379 32.23 -19.39 28.84
CA ILE A 379 31.37 -19.28 27.68
C ILE A 379 31.86 -20.22 26.59
N THR A 380 30.97 -21.07 26.09
CA THR A 380 31.25 -21.98 24.96
C THR A 380 30.13 -21.82 23.92
N SER A 381 30.49 -21.79 22.64
CA SER A 381 29.51 -21.67 21.54
C SER A 381 29.68 -22.77 20.51
N SER A 382 28.58 -23.07 19.81
CA SER A 382 28.52 -23.99 18.69
C SER A 382 27.77 -23.34 17.52
N ALA A 383 27.58 -24.05 16.44
CA ALA A 383 26.80 -23.54 15.29
C ALA A 383 25.29 -23.34 15.61
N THR A 384 24.76 -24.03 16.64
CA THR A 384 23.36 -24.05 16.99
C THR A 384 23.09 -23.58 18.43
N GLY A 385 24.04 -22.95 19.10
CA GLY A 385 23.80 -22.47 20.45
C GLY A 385 25.03 -22.05 21.24
N MET A 386 24.76 -21.65 22.48
CA MET A 386 25.79 -21.18 23.42
C MET A 386 25.45 -21.62 24.83
N ASN A 387 26.50 -21.96 25.59
CA ASN A 387 26.39 -22.16 27.03
C ASN A 387 27.20 -21.10 27.78
N VAL A 388 26.60 -20.52 28.81
CA VAL A 388 27.27 -19.60 29.76
C VAL A 388 27.14 -20.22 31.14
N ILE A 389 28.23 -20.75 31.65
CA ILE A 389 28.29 -21.48 32.94
C ILE A 389 28.98 -20.60 33.96
N PHE A 390 28.23 -20.06 34.91
CA PHE A 390 28.77 -19.26 36.00
C PHE A 390 29.50 -20.16 37.01
N LYS A 391 30.56 -19.63 37.56
CA LYS A 391 31.20 -20.14 38.75
C LYS A 391 30.38 -19.66 39.96
N ASP A 392 30.65 -20.24 41.13
CA ASP A 392 30.12 -19.68 42.38
C ASP A 392 30.49 -18.22 42.55
N PHE A 393 29.53 -17.43 43.01
CA PHE A 393 29.77 -16.00 43.28
C PHE A 393 30.78 -15.88 44.45
N PRO A 394 31.84 -15.08 44.30
CA PRO A 394 32.81 -14.84 45.34
C PRO A 394 32.21 -14.28 46.62
N GLU A 395 32.89 -14.48 47.75
CA GLU A 395 32.52 -13.80 49.02
C GLU A 395 32.44 -12.27 48.82
N GLY A 396 31.51 -11.66 49.52
CA GLY A 396 31.26 -10.21 49.46
C GLY A 396 30.56 -9.75 48.19
N MET A 397 30.04 -10.65 47.39
CA MET A 397 29.16 -10.35 46.24
C MET A 397 27.66 -10.51 46.59
N ASP A 398 27.33 -10.41 47.88
CA ASP A 398 25.93 -10.44 48.32
C ASP A 398 25.18 -9.24 47.70
N ASP A 399 24.16 -9.56 46.97
CA ASP A 399 23.30 -8.60 46.28
C ASP A 399 22.07 -9.30 45.70
N ILE A 400 21.11 -8.51 45.19
CA ILE A 400 20.03 -9.01 44.34
C ILE A 400 20.45 -8.87 42.91
N TYR A 401 20.64 -9.98 42.23
CA TYR A 401 21.07 -10.00 40.86
C TYR A 401 19.94 -10.23 39.90
N THR A 402 19.92 -9.45 38.84
CA THR A 402 19.13 -9.73 37.65
C THR A 402 20.06 -10.25 36.56
N LEU A 403 19.91 -11.54 36.22
CA LEU A 403 20.61 -12.17 35.12
C LEU A 403 19.67 -12.19 33.91
N THR A 404 20.06 -11.51 32.85
CA THR A 404 19.27 -11.44 31.64
C THR A 404 20.09 -11.98 30.46
N ALA A 405 19.49 -12.88 29.72
CA ALA A 405 19.99 -13.34 28.42
C ALA A 405 19.02 -12.90 27.33
N LYS A 406 19.46 -11.98 26.49
CA LYS A 406 18.74 -11.58 25.28
C LYS A 406 19.43 -12.22 24.09
N VAL A 407 18.69 -12.91 23.27
CA VAL A 407 19.17 -13.62 22.09
C VAL A 407 18.38 -13.22 20.88
N THR A 408 19.06 -12.89 19.83
CA THR A 408 18.48 -12.61 18.52
C THR A 408 19.12 -13.57 17.51
N ASP A 409 18.34 -14.33 16.77
CA ASP A 409 18.84 -15.25 15.75
C ASP A 409 19.20 -14.53 14.43
N LYS A 410 19.53 -15.30 13.39
CA LYS A 410 19.83 -14.74 12.06
C LYS A 410 18.62 -14.09 11.39
N ALA A 411 17.40 -14.57 11.66
CA ALA A 411 16.17 -14.03 11.12
C ALA A 411 15.66 -12.80 11.89
N GLY A 412 16.21 -12.55 13.07
CA GLY A 412 15.81 -11.45 13.95
C GLY A 412 14.67 -11.83 14.91
N ASN A 413 14.39 -13.15 15.11
CA ASN A 413 13.53 -13.58 16.20
C ASN A 413 14.27 -13.39 17.51
N GLU A 414 13.56 -12.95 18.53
CA GLU A 414 14.17 -12.60 19.80
C GLU A 414 13.55 -13.38 20.94
N THR A 415 14.40 -13.82 21.83
CA THR A 415 14.01 -14.30 23.15
C THR A 415 14.80 -13.57 24.20
N THR A 416 14.12 -13.16 25.23
CA THR A 416 14.73 -12.61 26.42
C THR A 416 14.29 -13.45 27.61
N SER A 417 15.23 -14.01 28.33
CA SER A 417 15.02 -14.67 29.61
C SER A 417 15.71 -13.88 30.70
N SER A 418 15.03 -13.63 31.77
CA SER A 418 15.57 -12.90 32.90
C SER A 418 15.15 -13.57 34.20
N ILE A 419 16.06 -13.72 35.11
CA ILE A 419 15.81 -14.15 36.47
C ILE A 419 16.41 -13.15 37.43
N THR A 420 15.71 -13.00 38.55
CA THR A 420 16.20 -12.24 39.68
C THR A 420 16.44 -13.18 40.84
N PHE A 421 17.60 -13.13 41.42
CA PHE A 421 17.93 -13.95 42.58
C PHE A 421 18.81 -13.14 43.53
N SER A 422 18.80 -13.49 44.75
CA SER A 422 19.76 -12.91 45.69
C SER A 422 20.84 -13.91 46.02
N VAL A 423 22.09 -13.43 46.12
CA VAL A 423 23.11 -14.01 46.93
C VAL A 423 22.92 -13.34 48.27
N ASN A 424 22.03 -13.89 49.04
CA ASN A 424 21.61 -13.31 50.29
C ASN A 424 21.83 -14.31 51.43
N ARG A 425 22.86 -14.07 52.19
CA ARG A 425 23.13 -14.82 53.41
C ARG A 425 22.41 -14.27 54.63
N ASP A 426 21.63 -13.20 54.35
CA ASP A 426 21.05 -12.36 55.43
C ASP A 426 19.50 -12.20 55.37
N GLY A 427 18.78 -12.99 54.59
CA GLY A 427 17.33 -13.00 54.62
C GLY A 427 16.60 -12.36 53.43
N SER A 428 15.49 -11.68 53.69
CA SER A 428 14.50 -11.28 52.70
C SER A 428 14.93 -10.24 51.69
N THR A 429 14.24 -10.20 50.57
CA THR A 429 14.28 -9.09 49.61
C THR A 429 12.96 -8.35 49.61
N TYR A 430 12.97 -7.06 49.23
CA TYR A 430 11.79 -6.21 49.24
C TYR A 430 11.56 -5.56 47.87
N GLU A 431 10.31 -5.60 47.39
CA GLU A 431 9.84 -4.87 46.22
C GLU A 431 8.82 -3.82 46.69
N ILE A 432 8.90 -2.64 46.12
CA ILE A 432 7.98 -1.54 46.45
C ILE A 432 6.95 -1.42 45.34
N GLY A 433 5.67 -1.47 45.68
CA GLY A 433 4.56 -1.29 44.75
C GLY A 433 4.61 0.07 44.03
N SER A 434 4.04 0.13 42.82
CA SER A 434 4.12 1.33 41.97
C SER A 434 3.55 2.60 42.64
N SER A 435 2.44 2.47 43.38
CA SER A 435 1.83 3.60 44.10
C SER A 435 2.72 4.08 45.25
N THR A 436 3.26 3.16 46.03
CA THR A 436 4.21 3.44 47.11
C THR A 436 5.48 4.08 46.54
N LYS A 437 6.00 3.54 45.45
CA LYS A 437 7.15 4.10 44.77
C LYS A 437 6.88 5.54 44.30
N ALA A 438 5.73 5.77 43.68
CA ALA A 438 5.36 7.11 43.23
C ALA A 438 5.26 8.11 44.42
N LEU A 439 4.77 7.66 45.60
CA LEU A 439 4.73 8.48 46.81
C LEU A 439 6.15 8.78 47.31
N ILE A 440 7.00 7.78 47.40
CA ILE A 440 8.40 7.92 47.82
C ILE A 440 9.15 8.84 46.86
N ASP A 441 8.98 8.64 45.55
CA ASP A 441 9.64 9.44 44.51
C ASP A 441 9.18 10.90 44.58
N LYS A 442 7.89 11.15 44.91
CA LYS A 442 7.32 12.48 45.09
C LYS A 442 7.78 13.15 46.40
N LYS A 443 8.13 12.36 47.40
CA LYS A 443 8.55 12.75 48.75
C LYS A 443 7.53 13.50 49.61
N TYR A 444 6.73 14.34 49.04
CA TYR A 444 5.74 15.19 49.74
C TYR A 444 4.35 14.94 49.18
N THR A 445 3.35 14.92 50.04
CA THR A 445 1.96 14.74 49.60
C THR A 445 0.97 15.41 50.52
N ASN A 446 -0.02 16.03 49.97
CA ASN A 446 -1.19 16.52 50.70
C ASN A 446 -2.34 15.49 50.73
N LYS A 447 -2.18 14.38 49.99
CA LYS A 447 -3.15 13.30 49.93
C LYS A 447 -2.43 11.98 50.13
N PRO A 448 -2.22 11.52 51.34
CA PRO A 448 -1.64 10.22 51.61
C PRO A 448 -2.50 9.13 51.00
N GLN A 449 -1.87 8.06 50.53
CA GLN A 449 -2.50 6.90 49.92
C GLN A 449 -2.04 5.62 50.62
N ASP A 450 -2.70 4.50 50.29
CA ASP A 450 -2.30 3.20 50.79
C ASP A 450 -0.91 2.86 50.27
N LEU A 451 -0.07 2.30 51.11
CA LEU A 451 1.25 1.81 50.75
C LEU A 451 1.17 0.32 50.42
N GLU A 452 1.83 -0.06 49.36
CA GLU A 452 2.00 -1.47 48.98
C GLU A 452 3.47 -1.81 48.93
N ILE A 453 3.88 -2.79 49.71
CA ILE A 453 5.24 -3.30 49.77
C ILE A 453 5.17 -4.82 49.65
N THR A 454 6.03 -5.36 48.83
CA THR A 454 6.18 -6.81 48.66
C THR A 454 7.51 -7.22 49.25
N GLU A 455 7.47 -8.11 50.19
CA GLU A 455 8.62 -8.83 50.70
C GLU A 455 8.67 -10.23 50.09
N ILE A 456 9.82 -10.59 49.55
CA ILE A 456 10.02 -11.90 48.94
C ILE A 456 11.13 -12.62 49.71
N ASN A 457 10.78 -13.79 50.16
CA ASN A 457 11.66 -14.67 50.92
C ASN A 457 11.49 -16.12 50.46
N VAL A 458 12.55 -16.90 50.47
CA VAL A 458 12.49 -18.35 50.12
C VAL A 458 11.68 -19.10 51.19
N ASP A 459 11.87 -18.74 52.45
CA ASP A 459 11.23 -19.36 53.62
C ASP A 459 10.01 -18.57 54.09
N ASP A 460 9.16 -19.26 54.85
CA ASP A 460 8.07 -18.59 55.59
C ASP A 460 8.65 -17.63 56.61
N LEU A 461 8.10 -16.42 56.66
CA LEU A 461 8.43 -15.50 57.73
C LEU A 461 7.83 -15.97 59.06
N THR A 462 8.66 -16.02 60.07
CA THR A 462 8.26 -16.40 61.42
C THR A 462 7.85 -15.20 62.29
N THR A 463 8.39 -14.01 61.93
CA THR A 463 8.08 -12.77 62.59
C THR A 463 7.95 -11.68 61.54
N ILE A 464 6.91 -10.86 61.65
CA ILE A 464 6.70 -9.62 60.87
C ILE A 464 6.31 -8.53 61.84
N GLU A 465 7.04 -7.44 61.82
CA GLU A 465 6.71 -6.24 62.57
C GLU A 465 6.79 -5.03 61.64
N ILE A 466 5.68 -4.28 61.54
CA ILE A 466 5.62 -3.07 60.75
C ILE A 466 5.45 -1.89 61.71
N THR A 467 6.39 -0.97 61.61
CA THR A 467 6.32 0.26 62.39
C THR A 467 6.46 1.47 61.48
N TYR A 468 5.93 2.58 61.87
CA TYR A 468 6.36 3.86 61.32
C TYR A 468 6.95 4.75 62.41
N SER A 469 7.89 5.59 62.01
CA SER A 469 8.37 6.69 62.83
C SER A 469 7.76 7.97 62.26
N LEU A 470 7.03 8.73 63.10
CA LEU A 470 6.57 10.07 62.78
C LEU A 470 7.40 11.05 63.60
N ASP A 471 8.23 11.82 62.94
CA ASP A 471 9.17 12.78 63.56
C ASP A 471 9.97 12.16 64.71
N GLY A 472 10.43 10.91 64.52
CA GLY A 472 11.23 10.17 65.49
C GLY A 472 10.45 9.35 66.51
N LYS A 473 9.11 9.47 66.61
CA LYS A 473 8.28 8.69 67.50
C LYS A 473 7.78 7.43 66.81
N VAL A 474 8.21 6.28 67.29
CA VAL A 474 7.86 4.96 66.75
C VAL A 474 6.43 4.57 67.16
N VAL A 475 5.68 4.09 66.16
CA VAL A 475 4.32 3.55 66.34
C VAL A 475 4.30 2.19 65.64
N THR A 476 3.91 1.14 66.34
CA THR A 476 3.71 -0.20 65.80
C THR A 476 2.31 -0.31 65.19
N LEU A 477 2.23 -0.75 63.96
CA LEU A 477 0.99 -0.97 63.22
C LEU A 477 0.41 -2.36 63.51
N LYS A 478 -0.93 -2.47 63.46
CA LYS A 478 -1.63 -3.70 63.74
C LYS A 478 -2.20 -4.29 62.44
N GLU A 479 -1.94 -5.56 62.22
CA GLU A 479 -2.53 -6.31 61.12
C GLU A 479 -4.07 -6.35 61.21
N GLY A 480 -4.77 -6.20 60.08
CA GLY A 480 -6.23 -6.12 60.00
C GLY A 480 -6.84 -4.76 60.32
N GLU A 481 -6.23 -3.96 61.25
CA GLU A 481 -6.64 -2.58 61.56
C GLU A 481 -5.93 -1.59 60.63
N ASP A 482 -4.60 -1.54 60.70
CA ASP A 482 -3.74 -0.52 60.06
C ASP A 482 -3.22 -0.98 58.70
N TYR A 483 -2.95 -2.28 58.56
CA TYR A 483 -2.48 -2.87 57.34
C TYR A 483 -3.05 -4.26 57.10
N THR A 484 -2.92 -4.73 55.88
CA THR A 484 -3.24 -6.11 55.50
C THR A 484 -2.04 -6.81 54.85
N ILE A 485 -1.94 -8.10 55.06
CA ILE A 485 -0.92 -8.94 54.41
C ILE A 485 -1.63 -9.87 53.46
N THR A 486 -1.18 -9.90 52.19
CA THR A 486 -1.56 -10.94 51.23
C THR A 486 -0.36 -11.83 51.03
N LYS A 487 -0.46 -13.07 51.52
CA LYS A 487 0.55 -14.09 51.35
C LYS A 487 0.23 -14.93 50.12
N SER A 488 1.24 -15.25 49.30
CA SER A 488 1.15 -16.21 48.15
C SER A 488 2.42 -17.06 48.09
N GLY A 489 2.34 -18.17 47.39
CA GLY A 489 3.41 -19.17 47.20
C GLY A 489 3.12 -20.45 47.98
N GLU A 490 3.22 -21.60 47.29
CA GLU A 490 3.07 -22.93 47.83
C GLU A 490 4.38 -23.49 48.39
N ASP A 491 4.38 -24.67 49.01
CA ASP A 491 5.59 -25.32 49.50
C ASP A 491 6.58 -25.56 48.33
N GLY A 492 7.83 -25.19 48.58
CA GLY A 492 8.87 -25.26 47.56
C GLY A 492 8.89 -24.06 46.56
N GLN A 493 7.98 -23.11 46.69
CA GLN A 493 7.94 -21.85 45.97
C GLN A 493 8.31 -20.70 46.91
N TRP A 494 8.74 -19.58 46.32
CA TRP A 494 8.98 -18.36 47.05
C TRP A 494 7.72 -17.86 47.73
N LYS A 495 7.88 -17.42 48.97
CA LYS A 495 6.84 -16.76 49.73
C LYS A 495 6.87 -15.27 49.41
N LYS A 496 5.74 -14.77 48.94
CA LYS A 496 5.55 -13.40 48.62
C LYS A 496 4.55 -12.80 49.61
N TYR A 497 4.96 -11.75 50.30
CA TYR A 497 4.13 -11.00 51.26
C TYR A 497 3.88 -9.61 50.72
N VAL A 498 2.63 -9.32 50.43
CA VAL A 498 2.22 -7.98 49.98
C VAL A 498 1.60 -7.27 51.16
N TYR A 499 2.27 -6.27 51.68
CA TYR A 499 1.80 -5.41 52.75
C TYR A 499 1.03 -4.25 52.14
N LYS A 500 -0.24 -4.05 52.56
CA LYS A 500 -1.03 -2.87 52.25
C LYS A 500 -1.29 -2.09 53.53
N ILE A 501 -0.57 -0.98 53.70
CA ILE A 501 -0.72 -0.09 54.83
C ILE A 501 -1.71 1.00 54.48
N LYS A 502 -2.77 1.15 55.29
CA LYS A 502 -3.88 2.05 54.95
C LYS A 502 -3.46 3.53 55.07
N ALA A 503 -3.97 4.35 54.16
CA ALA A 503 -3.76 5.79 54.16
C ALA A 503 -4.17 6.46 55.49
N SER A 504 -5.13 5.89 56.21
CA SER A 504 -5.56 6.36 57.55
C SER A 504 -4.46 6.32 58.60
N CYS A 505 -3.40 5.55 58.41
CA CYS A 505 -2.24 5.58 59.28
C CYS A 505 -1.42 6.87 59.16
N PHE A 506 -1.62 7.63 58.09
CA PHE A 506 -0.83 8.83 57.73
C PHE A 506 -1.66 10.13 57.81
N GLU A 507 -2.58 10.20 58.77
CA GLU A 507 -3.46 11.37 58.92
C GLU A 507 -2.75 12.61 59.48
N LYS A 508 -1.69 12.44 60.27
CA LYS A 508 -0.94 13.53 60.87
C LYS A 508 0.09 14.07 59.89
N GLU A 509 0.30 15.35 59.92
CA GLU A 509 1.39 16.00 59.21
C GLU A 509 2.75 15.66 59.84
N GLY A 510 3.77 15.53 59.03
CA GLY A 510 5.12 15.23 59.45
C GLY A 510 5.79 14.18 58.57
N ASN A 511 7.01 13.84 58.87
CA ASN A 511 7.84 12.89 58.13
C ASN A 511 7.64 11.46 58.64
N TYR A 512 7.15 10.59 57.77
CA TYR A 512 6.94 9.17 58.04
C TYR A 512 8.09 8.35 57.50
N VAL A 513 8.66 7.49 58.33
CA VAL A 513 9.66 6.50 57.94
C VAL A 513 9.13 5.12 58.31
N ILE A 514 8.86 4.30 57.29
CA ILE A 514 8.32 2.95 57.50
C ILE A 514 9.45 1.95 57.71
N ASN A 515 9.30 1.10 58.71
CA ASN A 515 10.21 -0.02 58.93
C ASN A 515 9.42 -1.32 58.95
N ILE A 516 9.78 -2.22 58.07
CA ILE A 516 9.27 -3.58 58.02
C ILE A 516 10.43 -4.46 58.46
N TYR A 517 10.27 -5.09 59.62
CA TYR A 517 11.18 -6.08 60.16
C TYR A 517 10.58 -7.46 59.94
N SER A 518 11.40 -8.39 59.45
CA SER A 518 11.03 -9.78 59.34
C SER A 518 12.14 -10.72 59.80
N GLU A 519 11.73 -11.85 60.33
CA GLU A 519 12.60 -12.98 60.64
C GLU A 519 12.10 -14.20 59.86
N ASP A 520 12.96 -14.85 59.07
CA ASP A 520 12.59 -16.03 58.31
C ASP A 520 12.84 -17.32 59.09
N ALA A 521 12.39 -18.48 58.53
CA ALA A 521 12.57 -19.79 59.13
C ALA A 521 14.04 -20.22 59.18
N ALA A 522 14.90 -19.62 58.38
CA ALA A 522 16.37 -19.85 58.42
C ALA A 522 17.06 -18.94 59.48
N HIS A 523 16.29 -18.16 60.23
CA HIS A 523 16.74 -17.19 61.23
C HIS A 523 17.54 -16.01 60.65
N ASN A 524 17.35 -15.69 59.34
CA ASN A 524 17.84 -14.43 58.85
C ASN A 524 16.89 -13.33 59.24
N SER A 525 17.38 -12.34 59.97
CA SER A 525 16.62 -11.16 60.33
C SER A 525 16.91 -10.01 59.37
N THR A 526 15.90 -9.44 58.77
CA THR A 526 16.05 -8.36 57.82
C THR A 526 15.11 -7.21 58.06
N THR A 527 15.50 -6.04 57.54
CA THR A 527 14.57 -4.91 57.45
C THR A 527 14.65 -4.31 56.06
N ASN A 528 13.56 -3.64 55.65
CA ASN A 528 13.59 -2.90 54.38
C ASN A 528 14.75 -1.90 54.34
N LYS A 529 15.14 -1.29 55.45
CA LYS A 529 16.26 -0.35 55.53
C LYS A 529 17.60 -1.00 55.31
N THR A 530 17.86 -2.17 55.86
CA THR A 530 19.14 -2.90 55.68
C THR A 530 19.33 -3.40 54.28
N LYS A 531 18.27 -3.47 53.51
CA LYS A 531 18.27 -3.88 52.08
C LYS A 531 18.10 -2.68 51.12
N ALA A 532 18.45 -1.49 51.53
CA ALA A 532 18.39 -0.25 50.74
C ALA A 532 17.02 0.07 50.19
N LYS A 533 15.96 -0.34 50.86
CA LYS A 533 14.55 -0.09 50.49
C LYS A 533 13.86 0.82 51.52
N THR A 534 14.38 2.02 51.65
CA THR A 534 13.79 3.02 52.57
C THR A 534 12.46 3.50 52.04
N ILE A 535 11.44 3.52 52.91
CA ILE A 535 10.10 4.08 52.64
C ILE A 535 9.96 5.29 53.54
N GLU A 536 10.09 6.44 52.95
CA GLU A 536 10.05 7.71 53.65
C GLU A 536 9.28 8.74 52.82
N PHE A 537 8.37 9.44 53.44
CA PHE A 537 7.59 10.51 52.83
C PHE A 537 7.03 11.48 53.89
N THR A 538 6.77 12.67 53.45
CA THR A 538 6.22 13.72 54.28
C THR A 538 4.76 13.99 53.89
N VAL A 539 3.88 13.97 54.89
CA VAL A 539 2.48 14.39 54.73
C VAL A 539 2.37 15.84 55.18
N ASP A 540 1.82 16.64 54.30
CA ASP A 540 1.57 18.05 54.53
C ASP A 540 0.24 18.43 53.85
N LYS A 541 -0.73 18.80 54.66
CA LYS A 541 -2.08 19.17 54.25
C LYS A 541 -2.35 20.67 54.38
N THR A 542 -1.38 21.39 54.91
CA THR A 542 -1.49 22.82 55.22
C THR A 542 -0.85 23.64 54.11
N ALA A 543 -1.58 24.56 53.57
CA ALA A 543 -1.04 25.46 52.57
C ALA A 543 -0.13 26.54 53.16
N PRO A 544 0.89 27.01 52.44
CA PRO A 544 1.78 28.07 52.94
C PRO A 544 1.03 29.33 53.32
N THR A 545 1.53 30.01 54.33
CA THR A 545 1.02 31.32 54.79
C THR A 545 1.90 32.44 54.27
N MET A 546 1.30 33.47 53.78
CA MET A 546 1.97 34.68 53.29
C MET A 546 1.57 35.90 54.15
N VAL A 547 2.53 36.73 54.47
CA VAL A 547 2.31 38.05 55.09
C VAL A 547 3.00 39.12 54.26
N VAL A 548 2.28 40.10 53.85
CA VAL A 548 2.80 41.20 53.05
C VAL A 548 2.99 42.45 53.92
N SER A 549 4.14 43.06 53.79
CA SER A 549 4.45 44.36 54.50
C SER A 549 4.84 45.39 53.43
N ASN A 550 4.54 46.61 53.72
CA ASN A 550 4.78 47.76 52.86
C ASN A 550 4.03 47.73 51.51
N LEU A 551 2.89 47.01 51.45
CA LEU A 551 2.02 46.98 50.30
C LEU A 551 0.55 47.03 50.78
N ALA A 552 -0.21 47.96 50.25
CA ALA A 552 -1.64 48.07 50.54
C ALA A 552 -2.46 48.02 49.26
N ASP A 553 -3.63 47.35 49.31
CA ASP A 553 -4.55 47.42 48.18
C ASP A 553 -4.95 48.88 47.89
N ARG A 554 -4.92 49.27 46.63
CA ARG A 554 -5.08 50.64 46.14
C ARG A 554 -4.04 51.63 46.73
N GLY A 555 -2.91 51.10 47.19
CA GLY A 555 -1.76 51.87 47.64
C GLY A 555 -1.24 52.79 46.50
N ARG A 556 -0.80 53.97 46.90
CA ARG A 556 -0.23 54.97 45.98
C ARG A 556 1.13 55.41 46.48
N TYR A 557 2.15 55.00 45.76
CA TYR A 557 3.54 55.19 46.14
C TYR A 557 4.18 56.22 45.22
N LYS A 558 4.78 57.31 45.81
CA LYS A 558 5.36 58.39 45.06
C LYS A 558 6.88 58.19 44.90
N GLU A 559 7.23 57.18 44.19
CA GLU A 559 8.61 56.75 44.02
C GLU A 559 8.82 56.12 42.63
N ASN A 560 10.09 55.89 42.22
CA ASN A 560 10.43 55.26 40.93
C ASN A 560 10.27 53.75 41.01
N THR A 561 10.53 53.20 42.18
CA THR A 561 10.43 51.78 42.47
C THR A 561 9.87 51.65 43.84
N HIS A 562 8.85 50.83 44.05
CA HIS A 562 8.29 50.50 45.33
C HIS A 562 8.70 49.12 45.76
N GLU A 563 9.42 49.04 46.86
CA GLU A 563 9.83 47.77 47.45
C GLU A 563 8.79 47.36 48.51
N PHE A 564 8.34 46.13 48.39
CA PHE A 564 7.55 45.49 49.42
C PHE A 564 8.19 44.19 49.89
N THR A 565 7.87 43.79 51.12
CA THR A 565 8.36 42.56 51.70
C THR A 565 7.26 41.52 51.73
N LEU A 566 7.53 40.32 51.25
CA LEU A 566 6.67 39.17 51.35
C LEU A 566 7.34 38.16 52.28
N ASN A 567 6.75 37.98 53.48
CA ASN A 567 7.14 36.92 54.41
C ASN A 567 6.31 35.69 54.13
N VAL A 568 6.94 34.61 53.78
CA VAL A 568 6.29 33.34 53.47
C VAL A 568 6.77 32.27 54.44
N LYS A 569 5.82 31.52 54.97
CA LYS A 569 6.11 30.43 55.92
C LYS A 569 5.21 29.25 55.59
N ASP A 570 5.76 28.11 55.79
CA ASP A 570 5.05 26.84 55.73
C ASP A 570 5.38 26.03 56.99
N ASN A 571 4.51 25.12 57.35
CA ASN A 571 4.71 24.28 58.56
C ASN A 571 5.77 23.18 58.28
N ILE A 572 6.01 22.81 57.01
CA ILE A 572 6.96 21.77 56.66
C ILE A 572 7.97 22.27 55.62
N TYR A 573 7.61 22.46 54.34
CA TYR A 573 8.54 22.88 53.29
C TYR A 573 7.87 23.67 52.15
N LEU A 574 8.34 24.86 51.92
CA LEU A 574 7.97 25.64 50.73
C LEU A 574 8.60 25.09 49.47
N ALA A 575 7.91 25.21 48.35
CA ALA A 575 8.43 24.89 47.05
C ALA A 575 8.80 26.13 46.22
N TYR A 576 7.86 27.05 46.08
CA TYR A 576 8.08 28.30 45.33
C TYR A 576 7.11 29.40 45.73
N VAL A 577 7.51 30.61 45.40
CA VAL A 577 6.65 31.80 45.44
C VAL A 577 6.69 32.49 44.10
N GLU A 578 5.51 32.82 43.57
CA GLU A 578 5.37 33.55 42.31
C GLU A 578 4.70 34.91 42.57
N VAL A 579 5.25 35.92 41.97
CA VAL A 579 4.71 37.27 41.93
C VAL A 579 4.31 37.54 40.48
N TYR A 580 3.05 37.80 40.26
CA TYR A 580 2.51 38.21 38.96
C TYR A 580 2.28 39.73 38.94
N LEU A 581 2.56 40.35 37.84
CA LEU A 581 2.30 41.75 37.60
C LEU A 581 1.41 41.88 36.39
N ASP A 582 0.22 42.44 36.54
CA ASP A 582 -0.80 42.58 35.50
C ASP A 582 -1.14 41.26 34.80
N GLY A 583 -1.11 40.15 35.53
CA GLY A 583 -1.40 38.80 35.04
C GLY A 583 -0.22 38.04 34.41
N GLU A 584 0.93 38.68 34.20
CA GLU A 584 2.15 38.06 33.70
C GLU A 584 3.09 37.69 34.85
N LEU A 585 3.79 36.55 34.74
CA LEU A 585 4.77 36.14 35.74
C LEU A 585 5.91 37.16 35.78
N PHE A 586 5.99 37.91 36.87
CA PHE A 586 7.01 38.95 37.05
C PHE A 586 8.28 38.41 37.71
N LYS A 587 8.11 37.64 38.79
CA LYS A 587 9.23 37.03 39.52
C LYS A 587 8.81 35.71 40.12
N ARG A 588 9.69 34.74 40.11
CA ARG A 588 9.54 33.48 40.80
C ARG A 588 10.75 33.27 41.70
N PHE A 589 10.48 32.98 42.94
CA PHE A 589 11.45 32.60 43.94
C PHE A 589 11.38 31.10 44.10
N GLU A 590 12.48 30.41 43.90
CA GLU A 590 12.57 28.97 44.10
C GLU A 590 12.98 28.64 45.55
N GLU A 591 12.83 27.39 45.93
CA GLU A 591 13.09 26.88 47.29
C GLU A 591 14.42 27.38 47.87
N ASP A 592 15.51 27.23 47.14
CA ASP A 592 16.86 27.59 47.61
C ASP A 592 16.98 29.10 47.86
N GLU A 593 16.36 29.92 47.04
CA GLU A 593 16.35 31.38 47.22
C GLU A 593 15.50 31.77 48.45
N ILE A 594 14.34 31.12 48.59
CA ILE A 594 13.46 31.36 49.74
C ILE A 594 14.16 30.95 51.04
N ALA A 595 14.84 29.82 51.05
CA ALA A 595 15.59 29.34 52.21
C ALA A 595 16.77 30.26 52.57
N GLN A 596 17.51 30.76 51.59
CA GLN A 596 18.61 31.71 51.79
C GLN A 596 18.12 33.03 52.38
N LEU A 597 16.90 33.46 52.05
CA LEU A 597 16.28 34.68 52.52
C LEU A 597 15.43 34.47 53.78
N ASN A 598 15.44 33.27 54.37
CA ASN A 598 14.59 32.90 55.52
C ASN A 598 13.10 33.20 55.32
N GLY A 599 12.62 33.08 54.06
CA GLY A 599 11.24 33.38 53.70
C GLY A 599 10.90 34.90 53.67
N GLU A 600 11.87 35.79 53.81
CA GLU A 600 11.70 37.23 53.67
C GLU A 600 12.13 37.69 52.27
N LEU A 601 11.16 37.82 51.38
CA LEU A 601 11.37 38.11 49.99
C LEU A 601 11.14 39.58 49.69
N LEU A 602 12.11 40.22 49.07
CA LEU A 602 12.00 41.62 48.63
C LEU A 602 11.60 41.66 47.15
N VAL A 603 10.60 42.45 46.87
CA VAL A 603 10.06 42.61 45.53
C VAL A 603 9.95 44.10 45.19
N ASP A 604 10.65 44.46 44.09
CA ASP A 604 10.69 45.81 43.55
C ASP A 604 9.71 45.97 42.39
N ILE A 605 8.73 46.82 42.55
CA ILE A 605 7.78 47.16 41.47
C ILE A 605 8.16 48.53 40.87
N ALA A 606 8.49 48.53 39.61
CA ALA A 606 8.84 49.72 38.88
C ALA A 606 7.64 50.67 38.69
N SER A 607 7.92 51.97 38.61
CA SER A 607 6.86 52.96 38.41
C SER A 607 6.12 52.76 37.08
N SER A 608 4.79 52.95 37.18
CA SER A 608 3.85 52.97 36.02
C SER A 608 2.90 54.18 36.18
N ASN A 609 2.44 54.72 35.08
CA ASN A 609 1.41 55.79 35.14
C ASN A 609 -0.03 55.20 35.21
N GLN A 610 -0.17 53.93 35.40
CA GLN A 610 -1.44 53.23 35.59
C GLN A 610 -1.35 52.34 36.82
N TYR A 611 -2.53 51.96 37.34
CA TYR A 611 -2.58 50.92 38.37
C TYR A 611 -2.07 49.60 37.84
N GLN A 612 -1.18 48.97 38.57
CA GLN A 612 -0.66 47.65 38.36
C GLN A 612 -1.34 46.68 39.33
N THR A 613 -1.63 45.50 38.88
CA THR A 613 -2.20 44.43 39.73
C THR A 613 -1.09 43.46 40.09
N ILE A 614 -0.84 43.26 41.36
CA ILE A 614 0.14 42.31 41.89
C ILE A 614 -0.65 41.14 42.44
N GLU A 615 -0.39 39.93 41.97
CA GLU A 615 -0.95 38.71 42.50
C GLU A 615 0.17 37.83 43.03
N LEU A 616 -0.03 37.25 44.21
CA LEU A 616 0.94 36.43 44.90
C LEU A 616 0.42 35.00 45.00
N VAL A 617 1.28 34.05 44.67
CA VAL A 617 0.98 32.62 44.76
C VAL A 617 2.13 31.97 45.51
N SER A 618 1.85 31.23 46.53
CA SER A 618 2.84 30.37 47.19
C SER A 618 2.40 28.92 47.09
N CYS A 619 3.35 28.03 46.99
CA CYS A 619 3.12 26.59 46.93
C CYS A 619 4.15 25.87 47.78
N ASP A 620 3.71 24.89 48.56
CA ASP A 620 4.60 23.98 49.27
C ASP A 620 5.04 22.79 48.38
N LYS A 621 5.92 21.96 48.88
CA LYS A 621 6.40 20.75 48.20
C LYS A 621 5.33 19.65 48.06
N ALA A 622 4.30 19.67 48.90
CA ALA A 622 3.18 18.74 48.79
C ALA A 622 2.18 19.15 47.71
N GLY A 623 2.26 20.40 47.24
CA GLY A 623 1.41 20.99 46.23
C GLY A 623 0.18 21.69 46.79
N ASN A 624 0.17 22.06 48.08
CA ASN A 624 -0.83 22.95 48.61
C ASN A 624 -0.52 24.38 48.12
N ILE A 625 -1.49 25.02 47.54
CA ILE A 625 -1.34 26.35 46.96
C ILE A 625 -2.11 27.36 47.83
N SER A 626 -1.45 28.45 48.17
CA SER A 626 -2.09 29.63 48.76
C SER A 626 -2.08 30.77 47.75
N LYS A 627 -3.23 31.40 47.61
CA LYS A 627 -3.45 32.69 46.92
C LYS A 627 -4.04 33.72 47.87
N GLU A 628 -3.80 33.51 49.15
CA GLU A 628 -4.28 34.34 50.24
C GLU A 628 -3.10 34.80 51.08
N VAL A 629 -3.21 35.97 51.67
CA VAL A 629 -2.26 36.54 52.62
C VAL A 629 -2.95 36.70 53.97
N TYR A 630 -2.21 36.47 55.04
CA TYR A 630 -2.67 36.76 56.37
C TYR A 630 -2.54 38.27 56.63
N ASP A 631 -3.68 38.90 56.94
CA ASP A 631 -3.74 40.30 57.34
C ASP A 631 -3.67 40.40 58.88
N PRO A 632 -2.57 40.93 59.41
CA PRO A 632 -2.39 41.02 60.83
C PRO A 632 -3.36 42.05 61.55
N GLU A 633 -3.92 42.98 60.77
CA GLU A 633 -4.86 43.99 61.37
C GLU A 633 -6.24 43.39 61.55
N THR A 634 -6.71 42.60 60.62
CA THR A 634 -8.03 41.94 60.65
C THR A 634 -8.00 40.55 61.25
N ASN A 635 -6.82 39.96 61.42
CA ASN A 635 -6.58 38.58 61.84
C ASN A 635 -7.30 37.56 60.96
N LYS A 636 -7.28 37.78 59.59
CA LYS A 636 -7.96 36.95 58.64
C LYS A 636 -7.07 36.70 57.39
N GLN A 637 -7.38 35.63 56.66
CA GLN A 637 -6.89 35.42 55.34
C GLN A 637 -7.70 36.29 54.36
N VAL A 638 -7.00 36.98 53.47
CA VAL A 638 -7.57 37.82 52.41
C VAL A 638 -6.91 37.47 51.09
N PRO A 639 -7.58 37.69 49.94
CA PRO A 639 -6.97 37.41 48.63
C PRO A 639 -5.63 38.12 48.46
N ALA A 640 -4.62 37.38 48.00
CA ALA A 640 -3.27 37.88 47.74
C ALA A 640 -3.18 38.66 46.41
N SER A 641 -4.08 39.63 46.25
CA SER A 641 -4.16 40.48 45.07
C SER A 641 -4.24 41.95 45.48
N TYR A 642 -3.32 42.74 45.00
CA TYR A 642 -3.16 44.13 45.31
C TYR A 642 -3.17 44.99 44.06
N LYS A 643 -3.94 46.03 44.07
CA LYS A 643 -3.95 47.02 42.98
C LYS A 643 -3.20 48.25 43.41
N VAL A 644 -2.05 48.54 42.83
CA VAL A 644 -1.17 49.63 43.32
C VAL A 644 -0.83 50.61 42.22
N LEU A 645 -0.52 51.84 42.61
CA LEU A 645 -0.03 52.86 41.70
C LEU A 645 1.34 53.35 42.22
N VAL A 646 2.39 52.96 41.50
CA VAL A 646 3.74 53.40 41.77
C VAL A 646 4.11 54.44 40.69
N THR A 647 4.28 55.70 41.09
CA THR A 647 4.68 56.77 40.14
C THR A 647 5.13 58.02 40.87
N GLN A 648 6.20 58.67 40.36
CA GLN A 648 6.58 60.00 40.76
C GLN A 648 5.73 61.10 40.13
N ASN A 649 4.93 60.78 39.12
CA ASN A 649 4.08 61.75 38.43
C ASN A 649 3.00 62.27 39.37
N SER A 650 3.21 63.45 39.94
CA SER A 650 2.29 64.08 40.90
C SER A 650 0.89 64.30 40.30
N PHE A 651 0.76 64.49 39.02
CA PHE A 651 -0.55 64.63 38.36
C PHE A 651 -1.30 63.28 38.31
N VAL A 652 -0.62 62.20 37.96
CA VAL A 652 -1.19 60.85 37.97
C VAL A 652 -1.57 60.44 39.39
N GLN A 653 -0.74 60.74 40.36
CA GLN A 653 -1.03 60.54 41.77
C GLN A 653 -2.29 61.30 42.25
N PHE A 654 -2.43 62.55 41.78
CA PHE A 654 -3.57 63.39 42.11
C PHE A 654 -4.89 62.86 41.51
N ILE A 655 -4.91 62.56 40.20
CA ILE A 655 -6.16 62.09 39.55
C ILE A 655 -6.62 60.75 40.05
N ASN A 656 -5.72 59.90 40.50
CA ASN A 656 -6.04 58.61 41.10
C ASN A 656 -6.31 58.64 42.63
N ASN A 657 -6.25 59.81 43.22
CA ASN A 657 -6.67 60.06 44.61
C ASN A 657 -8.15 60.44 44.61
N THR A 658 -9.05 59.45 44.56
CA THR A 658 -10.50 59.69 44.49
C THR A 658 -11.01 60.60 45.55
N PRO A 659 -10.66 60.48 46.87
CA PRO A 659 -11.08 61.40 47.87
C PRO A 659 -10.59 62.83 47.69
N LEU A 660 -9.31 62.99 47.31
CA LEU A 660 -8.72 64.29 47.04
C LEU A 660 -9.28 64.90 45.76
N LEU A 661 -9.46 64.10 44.69
CA LEU A 661 -10.05 64.54 43.46
C LEU A 661 -11.50 64.99 43.64
N ILE A 662 -12.30 64.24 44.40
CA ILE A 662 -13.67 64.60 44.78
C ILE A 662 -13.65 65.88 45.58
N SER A 663 -12.74 65.99 46.57
CA SER A 663 -12.63 67.22 47.41
C SER A 663 -12.32 68.42 46.53
N VAL A 664 -11.39 68.33 45.64
CA VAL A 664 -11.02 69.42 44.68
C VAL A 664 -12.21 69.74 43.75
N ILE A 665 -12.89 68.72 43.20
CA ILE A 665 -14.09 68.92 42.38
C ILE A 665 -15.18 69.61 43.22
N VAL A 666 -15.44 69.20 44.48
CA VAL A 666 -16.43 69.79 45.36
C VAL A 666 -16.06 71.24 45.62
N ILE A 667 -14.79 71.52 45.94
CA ILE A 667 -14.30 72.90 46.17
C ILE A 667 -14.48 73.74 44.87
N PHE A 668 -14.12 73.15 43.68
CA PHE A 668 -14.30 73.85 42.42
C PHE A 668 -15.76 74.16 42.12
N VAL A 669 -16.65 73.19 42.33
CA VAL A 669 -18.10 73.35 42.22
C VAL A 669 -18.59 74.42 43.22
N ALA A 670 -18.13 74.36 44.48
CA ALA A 670 -18.47 75.35 45.46
C ALA A 670 -17.99 76.78 45.06
N ILE A 671 -16.80 76.93 44.54
CA ILE A 671 -16.29 78.20 44.00
C ILE A 671 -17.14 78.63 42.81
N ILE A 672 -17.49 77.76 41.87
CA ILE A 672 -18.38 78.09 40.77
C ILE A 672 -19.74 78.57 41.30
N VAL A 673 -20.33 77.86 42.22
CA VAL A 673 -21.58 78.26 42.86
C VAL A 673 -21.44 79.60 43.53
N LEU A 674 -20.32 79.82 44.25
CA LEU A 674 -20.06 81.13 44.94
C LEU A 674 -19.90 82.23 43.88
N ILE A 675 -19.21 82.01 42.79
CA ILE A 675 -19.08 82.97 41.70
C ILE A 675 -20.47 83.25 41.08
N ILE A 676 -21.28 82.25 40.84
CA ILE A 676 -22.64 82.39 40.36
C ILE A 676 -23.48 83.24 41.31
N VAL A 677 -23.38 82.92 42.60
CA VAL A 677 -24.08 83.69 43.68
C VAL A 677 -23.62 85.14 43.75
N LEU A 678 -22.31 85.38 43.68
CA LEU A 678 -21.73 86.74 43.67
C LEU A 678 -22.12 87.51 42.42
N VAL A 679 -22.12 86.86 41.25
CA VAL A 679 -22.61 87.48 39.98
C VAL A 679 -24.08 87.77 40.02
N LYS A 680 -24.89 86.86 40.62
CA LYS A 680 -26.34 87.11 40.90
C LYS A 680 -26.55 88.28 41.83
N ARG A 681 -25.82 88.31 42.97
CA ARG A 681 -25.86 89.44 43.95
C ARG A 681 -25.44 90.78 43.31
N LYS A 682 -24.48 90.77 42.39
CA LYS A 682 -24.09 91.97 41.60
C LYS A 682 -25.18 92.45 40.68
N LYS A 683 -25.92 91.52 40.03
CA LYS A 683 -27.06 91.85 39.17
C LYS A 683 -28.27 92.39 39.96
N ASP A 684 -28.51 91.90 41.19
CA ASP A 684 -29.59 92.35 42.05
C ASP A 684 -29.31 93.68 42.75
N LYS A 685 -28.05 94.20 42.70
CA LYS A 685 -27.67 95.54 43.20
C LYS A 685 -27.69 96.57 42.06
N GLN A 686 -27.95 96.19 40.80
CA GLN A 686 -28.06 97.09 39.63
C GLN A 686 -29.54 97.17 39.13
N LYS A 687 -30.53 96.58 39.87
CA LYS A 687 -31.95 96.88 39.72
C LYS A 687 -32.38 97.81 40.85
#